data_488f2c07402cee6129c34c2eb822860b
#
_entry.id   488f2c07402cee6129c34c2eb822860b
#
_cell.length_a   1.000
_cell.length_b   1.000
_cell.length_c   1.000
_cell.angle_alpha   90.00
_cell.angle_beta   90.00
_cell.angle_gamma   90.00
#
_symmetry.space_group_name_H-M   'P 1'
#
loop_
_entity.id
_entity.type
_entity.pdbx_description
1 polymer ?
#
loop_
_entity_poly.entity_id
_entity_poly.type
_entity_poly.pdbx_seq_one_letter_code
_entity_poly.pdbx_strand_id
1 'polypeptide(L)'
;SWRSYEYGERVSPRLELVLETPVSTSEITFTQPLVGPQNRRVRTLAVSFDQEPEILFTLDAESYVEGGQTFAIEEQEFQQVSFSFVDGLGPPDLAGFAEIDLGITIKEVLQVPTELLEQTNDLNHDVAVLLNRHRTNPAERVRPDPERTIIREFNTPSERNWSLETTVRLADWASDEILDNVLGITTANEGQITARSSDRLSGDLRSRALAAIDGDPSTHWSPEFLEQEGQWISYTLPANIKVDKLELQIMADTRHSIPTELILIVDEEEVYLNVPEIGQRSEIGYSQTVSIDLPDVLEGSEITLIVSEVEEVQTNNWYTGQDIVTPIALVELGIRGLEAPPIPEMLDSGCRDDLIQVDGNPIPIRIQGLTDDALDGRGLIGSLCEESVSLSEGQHLVETTDGRFTGFNIDRVVMVSAKGGEAAESWSEIADPIGAKVEVISSGRTSLEAEISGQESPFWLVLGQSFNEGWVVSINGRDMGSPQLVDGFANGWFVDSLETGTLEVSFKWEPQKNIWVALSISLVGILICLYLIYRERRQKSLKLCLDTPTLHNPRASLYELSHKEALMTSLLLGLFGAFVSNPLVGALVACLTWISARNFRKRILLTLLPVLGYCVGVAYIIFLQIKWEYEPAFSWPSWGRSVHHLGLLIVLLIAADVIVAQVSERFRRQRKKGEAL
;
A
#
# COMPACT_ATOMS: atom_id res chain seq x y z
N SER A 1 -3.92 0.72 -11.27
CA SER A 1 -2.99 1.80 -11.66
C SER A 1 -1.54 1.32 -11.61
N TRP A 2 -0.77 1.58 -12.66
CA TRP A 2 0.66 1.30 -12.70
C TRP A 2 1.45 2.50 -12.15
N ARG A 3 2.50 2.23 -11.36
CA ARG A 3 3.45 3.25 -10.89
C ARG A 3 4.86 2.73 -11.00
N SER A 4 5.75 3.55 -11.52
CA SER A 4 7.18 3.26 -11.46
C SER A 4 7.67 3.44 -10.02
N TYR A 5 8.39 2.46 -9.51
CA TYR A 5 9.01 2.54 -8.21
C TYR A 5 10.34 1.80 -8.21
N GLU A 6 11.42 2.51 -8.06
CA GLU A 6 12.74 1.91 -7.92
C GLU A 6 13.55 2.59 -6.81
N TYR A 7 14.01 1.79 -5.85
CA TYR A 7 14.89 2.26 -4.80
C TYR A 7 16.33 2.25 -5.31
N GLY A 8 16.86 3.42 -5.66
CA GLY A 8 18.32 3.59 -5.72
C GLY A 8 18.93 3.96 -7.05
N GLU A 9 18.40 3.61 -8.20
CA GLU A 9 18.98 3.95 -9.51
C GLU A 9 18.04 4.87 -10.33
N ARG A 10 18.63 5.79 -11.08
CA ARG A 10 17.87 6.65 -11.99
C ARG A 10 17.68 5.90 -13.31
N VAL A 11 16.70 5.04 -13.34
CA VAL A 11 16.22 4.41 -14.57
C VAL A 11 15.04 5.21 -15.09
N SER A 12 14.99 5.49 -16.38
CA SER A 12 13.78 6.00 -17.00
C SER A 12 12.72 4.90 -16.93
N PRO A 13 11.59 5.12 -16.23
CA PRO A 13 10.58 4.07 -16.10
C PRO A 13 10.02 3.73 -17.47
N ARG A 14 9.89 2.43 -17.71
CA ARG A 14 9.31 1.88 -18.92
C ARG A 14 8.29 0.83 -18.53
N LEU A 15 7.10 0.95 -19.06
CA LEU A 15 6.08 -0.09 -19.04
C LEU A 15 6.11 -0.78 -20.41
N GLU A 16 6.13 -2.08 -20.41
CA GLU A 16 6.10 -2.90 -21.63
C GLU A 16 4.98 -3.91 -21.52
N LEU A 17 4.13 -3.96 -22.56
CA LEU A 17 3.06 -4.92 -22.69
C LEU A 17 3.38 -5.82 -23.87
N VAL A 18 3.33 -7.12 -23.64
CA VAL A 18 3.45 -8.15 -24.67
C VAL A 18 2.13 -8.90 -24.74
N LEU A 19 1.51 -8.89 -25.89
CA LEU A 19 0.22 -9.52 -26.12
C LEU A 19 0.42 -10.91 -26.71
N GLU A 20 -0.50 -11.81 -26.42
CA GLU A 20 -0.46 -13.18 -26.92
C GLU A 20 -0.65 -13.24 -28.46
N THR A 21 -1.52 -12.38 -28.97
CA THR A 21 -1.78 -12.24 -30.42
C THR A 21 -1.65 -10.79 -30.86
N PRO A 22 -1.25 -10.53 -32.13
CA PRO A 22 -1.25 -9.18 -32.66
C PRO A 22 -2.64 -8.55 -32.63
N VAL A 23 -2.69 -7.26 -32.29
CA VAL A 23 -3.89 -6.43 -32.25
C VAL A 23 -3.66 -5.12 -32.99
N SER A 24 -4.73 -4.43 -33.39
CA SER A 24 -4.65 -3.13 -34.05
C SER A 24 -5.29 -2.05 -33.20
N THR A 25 -4.65 -0.87 -33.15
CA THR A 25 -5.23 0.32 -32.53
C THR A 25 -5.06 1.57 -33.41
N SER A 26 -6.04 2.47 -33.33
CA SER A 26 -5.99 3.79 -33.97
C SER A 26 -6.12 4.95 -32.98
N GLU A 27 -6.22 4.64 -31.69
CA GLU A 27 -6.31 5.65 -30.61
C GLU A 27 -5.67 5.15 -29.33
N ILE A 28 -5.20 6.07 -28.52
CA ILE A 28 -4.66 5.77 -27.19
C ILE A 28 -5.18 6.83 -26.21
N THR A 29 -5.73 6.38 -25.09
CA THR A 29 -6.16 7.27 -24.00
C THR A 29 -5.27 7.07 -22.78
N PHE A 30 -4.76 8.17 -22.25
CA PHE A 30 -3.94 8.18 -21.02
C PHE A 30 -4.71 8.87 -19.89
N THR A 31 -4.96 8.13 -18.82
CA THR A 31 -5.50 8.68 -17.57
C THR A 31 -4.42 8.62 -16.50
N GLN A 32 -3.98 9.76 -16.02
CA GLN A 32 -3.04 9.86 -14.91
C GLN A 32 -3.78 9.75 -13.58
N PRO A 33 -3.10 9.50 -12.43
CA PRO A 33 -3.77 9.46 -11.15
C PRO A 33 -4.54 10.76 -10.88
N LEU A 34 -5.84 10.66 -10.64
CA LEU A 34 -6.75 11.80 -10.44
C LEU A 34 -6.44 12.54 -9.15
N VAL A 35 -5.92 11.83 -8.15
CA VAL A 35 -5.54 12.35 -6.84
C VAL A 35 -4.06 12.12 -6.56
N GLY A 36 -3.47 12.98 -5.76
CA GLY A 36 -2.09 12.85 -5.30
C GLY A 36 -1.16 13.96 -5.81
N PRO A 37 0.14 13.88 -5.47
CA PRO A 37 1.10 14.96 -5.72
C PRO A 37 1.28 15.28 -7.21
N GLN A 38 1.22 16.56 -7.55
CA GLN A 38 1.40 17.05 -8.93
C GLN A 38 2.78 16.73 -9.51
N ASN A 39 3.80 16.59 -8.66
CA ASN A 39 5.15 16.22 -9.08
C ASN A 39 5.29 14.79 -9.61
N ARG A 40 4.24 13.98 -9.56
CA ARG A 40 4.17 12.63 -10.16
C ARG A 40 3.58 12.62 -11.56
N ARG A 41 3.18 13.77 -12.08
CA ARG A 41 2.52 13.88 -13.38
C ARG A 41 3.51 13.81 -14.53
N VAL A 42 3.18 12.98 -15.49
CA VAL A 42 3.91 12.83 -16.76
C VAL A 42 3.48 13.95 -17.69
N ARG A 43 4.45 14.60 -18.34
CA ARG A 43 4.20 15.61 -19.37
C ARG A 43 4.45 15.06 -20.77
N THR A 44 5.49 14.28 -20.94
CA THR A 44 5.85 13.71 -22.23
C THR A 44 6.13 12.23 -22.05
N LEU A 45 5.46 11.43 -22.86
CA LEU A 45 5.58 9.98 -22.94
C LEU A 45 5.98 9.59 -24.35
N ALA A 46 6.93 8.65 -24.47
CA ALA A 46 7.28 8.01 -25.74
C ALA A 46 6.64 6.63 -25.79
N VAL A 47 5.95 6.35 -26.88
CA VAL A 47 5.32 5.04 -27.15
C VAL A 47 5.97 4.42 -28.37
N SER A 48 6.35 3.14 -28.30
CA SER A 48 6.91 2.37 -29.40
C SER A 48 6.13 1.07 -29.54
N PHE A 49 5.74 0.75 -30.77
CA PHE A 49 5.07 -0.50 -31.15
C PHE A 49 6.08 -1.41 -31.85
N ASP A 50 6.19 -2.67 -31.45
CA ASP A 50 7.07 -3.71 -32.03
C ASP A 50 8.49 -3.24 -32.37
N GLN A 51 9.07 -2.36 -31.53
CA GLN A 51 10.37 -1.72 -31.73
C GLN A 51 10.43 -0.71 -32.89
N GLU A 52 9.29 -0.25 -33.40
CA GLU A 52 9.21 0.86 -34.35
C GLU A 52 9.65 2.20 -33.70
N PRO A 53 9.91 3.25 -34.49
CA PRO A 53 10.27 4.56 -33.96
C PRO A 53 9.27 5.09 -32.95
N GLU A 54 9.75 5.68 -31.85
CA GLU A 54 8.93 6.21 -30.79
C GLU A 54 8.04 7.36 -31.25
N ILE A 55 6.77 7.31 -30.87
CA ILE A 55 5.78 8.40 -31.01
C ILE A 55 5.75 9.16 -29.69
N LEU A 56 5.90 10.48 -29.72
CA LEU A 56 5.88 11.32 -28.52
C LEU A 56 4.48 11.89 -28.29
N PHE A 57 3.94 11.66 -27.10
CA PHE A 57 2.67 12.22 -26.64
C PHE A 57 2.92 13.28 -25.57
N THR A 58 2.27 14.43 -25.71
CA THR A 58 2.29 15.51 -24.71
C THR A 58 0.99 15.50 -23.94
N LEU A 59 1.07 15.19 -22.65
CA LEU A 59 -0.08 15.08 -21.76
C LEU A 59 -0.33 16.44 -21.06
N ASP A 60 -1.57 16.84 -20.99
CA ASP A 60 -2.02 18.09 -20.34
C ASP A 60 -3.07 17.83 -19.25
N ALA A 61 -3.86 18.84 -18.92
CA ALA A 61 -4.86 18.78 -17.86
C ALA A 61 -5.99 17.76 -18.13
N GLU A 62 -6.27 17.42 -19.39
CA GLU A 62 -7.29 16.43 -19.74
C GLU A 62 -6.89 15.04 -19.27
N SER A 63 -5.58 14.75 -19.18
CA SER A 63 -5.11 13.47 -18.68
C SER A 63 -5.32 13.25 -17.16
N TYR A 64 -5.77 14.28 -16.42
CA TYR A 64 -6.01 14.21 -14.95
C TYR A 64 -7.48 14.18 -14.58
N VAL A 65 -8.37 14.08 -15.55
CA VAL A 65 -9.82 13.95 -15.31
C VAL A 65 -10.29 12.56 -15.68
N GLU A 66 -11.44 12.19 -15.19
CA GLU A 66 -12.08 10.92 -15.54
C GLU A 66 -12.31 10.84 -17.07
N GLY A 67 -11.97 9.71 -17.65
CA GLY A 67 -11.97 9.51 -19.10
C GLY A 67 -10.63 9.79 -19.77
N GLY A 68 -9.70 10.52 -19.15
CA GLY A 68 -8.35 10.72 -19.64
C GLY A 68 -8.25 11.57 -20.91
N GLN A 69 -7.04 11.66 -21.45
CA GLN A 69 -6.72 12.39 -22.70
C GLN A 69 -6.50 11.40 -23.83
N THR A 70 -7.33 11.49 -24.88
CA THR A 70 -7.30 10.59 -26.03
C THR A 70 -6.50 11.20 -27.20
N PHE A 71 -5.68 10.38 -27.82
CA PHE A 71 -4.88 10.71 -28.99
C PHE A 71 -5.25 9.75 -30.14
N ALA A 72 -5.65 10.31 -31.28
CA ALA A 72 -5.75 9.55 -32.50
C ALA A 72 -4.37 9.32 -33.12
N ILE A 73 -4.08 8.12 -33.57
CA ILE A 73 -2.82 7.72 -34.25
C ILE A 73 -3.14 7.08 -35.59
N GLU A 74 -2.12 6.93 -36.44
CA GLU A 74 -2.27 6.04 -37.62
C GLU A 74 -2.45 4.61 -37.08
N GLU A 75 -3.32 3.84 -37.73
CA GLU A 75 -3.61 2.46 -37.35
C GLU A 75 -2.31 1.65 -37.27
N GLN A 76 -2.04 1.12 -36.06
CA GLN A 76 -0.86 0.32 -35.74
C GLN A 76 -1.30 -1.11 -35.42
N GLU A 77 -0.76 -2.09 -36.13
CA GLU A 77 -0.83 -3.51 -35.78
C GLU A 77 0.44 -3.85 -34.99
N PHE A 78 0.28 -4.44 -33.80
CA PHE A 78 1.40 -4.74 -32.91
C PHE A 78 1.10 -5.93 -31.99
N GLN A 79 2.18 -6.57 -31.53
CA GLN A 79 2.13 -7.57 -30.46
C GLN A 79 2.86 -7.08 -29.20
N GLN A 80 3.73 -6.08 -29.33
CA GLN A 80 4.45 -5.48 -28.21
C GLN A 80 4.30 -3.97 -28.25
N VAL A 81 3.97 -3.35 -27.12
CA VAL A 81 3.97 -1.89 -26.98
C VAL A 81 4.73 -1.47 -25.74
N SER A 82 5.55 -0.44 -25.85
CA SER A 82 6.28 0.11 -24.73
C SER A 82 6.01 1.59 -24.51
N PHE A 83 5.88 1.96 -23.24
CA PHE A 83 5.63 3.31 -22.77
C PHE A 83 6.86 3.77 -21.97
N SER A 84 7.57 4.76 -22.47
CA SER A 84 8.79 5.28 -21.84
C SER A 84 8.57 6.72 -21.35
N PHE A 85 8.90 6.99 -20.10
CA PHE A 85 8.84 8.32 -19.53
C PHE A 85 9.95 9.20 -20.14
N VAL A 86 9.57 10.37 -20.67
CA VAL A 86 10.50 11.34 -21.25
C VAL A 86 10.66 12.56 -20.36
N ASP A 87 9.55 13.20 -19.96
CA ASP A 87 9.55 14.40 -19.12
C ASP A 87 8.30 14.47 -18.25
N GLY A 88 8.38 15.15 -17.11
CA GLY A 88 7.28 15.33 -16.17
C GLY A 88 7.51 16.47 -15.18
N LEU A 89 6.56 16.70 -14.30
CA LEU A 89 6.65 17.71 -13.25
C LEU A 89 7.57 17.31 -12.09
N GLY A 90 7.91 16.04 -11.98
CA GLY A 90 8.76 15.49 -10.91
C GLY A 90 9.79 14.48 -11.41
N PRO A 91 10.49 13.80 -10.49
CA PRO A 91 11.44 12.76 -10.86
C PRO A 91 10.72 11.58 -11.51
N PRO A 92 11.34 10.95 -12.50
CA PRO A 92 10.74 9.86 -13.28
C PRO A 92 10.40 8.61 -12.45
N ASP A 93 11.05 8.42 -11.32
CA ASP A 93 10.87 7.29 -10.41
C ASP A 93 9.54 7.27 -9.65
N LEU A 94 8.66 8.25 -9.87
CA LEU A 94 7.35 8.33 -9.25
C LEU A 94 6.20 8.50 -10.26
N ALA A 95 6.51 8.46 -11.55
CA ALA A 95 5.49 8.56 -12.60
C ALA A 95 4.57 7.33 -12.59
N GLY A 96 3.36 7.50 -13.08
CA GLY A 96 2.40 6.41 -13.20
C GLY A 96 1.13 6.83 -13.92
N PHE A 97 0.34 5.81 -14.26
CA PHE A 97 -0.96 5.98 -14.90
C PHE A 97 -2.04 5.26 -14.09
N ALA A 98 -3.19 5.87 -13.99
CA ALA A 98 -4.39 5.21 -13.49
C ALA A 98 -4.87 4.19 -14.54
N GLU A 99 -4.88 4.61 -15.80
CA GLU A 99 -5.31 3.80 -16.94
C GLU A 99 -4.51 4.16 -18.19
N ILE A 100 -4.24 3.17 -19.04
CA ILE A 100 -3.80 3.34 -20.42
C ILE A 100 -4.75 2.49 -21.27
N ASP A 101 -5.62 3.16 -22.01
CA ASP A 101 -6.56 2.49 -22.90
C ASP A 101 -6.05 2.58 -24.35
N LEU A 102 -5.90 1.44 -25.00
CA LEU A 102 -5.43 1.32 -26.37
C LEU A 102 -6.59 1.21 -27.37
N GLY A 103 -7.84 1.50 -26.95
CA GLY A 103 -9.03 1.32 -27.79
C GLY A 103 -9.35 -0.14 -28.10
N ILE A 104 -8.73 -1.07 -27.39
CA ILE A 104 -8.92 -2.52 -27.53
C ILE A 104 -9.19 -3.15 -26.17
N THR A 105 -10.00 -4.20 -26.16
CA THR A 105 -10.23 -4.94 -24.92
C THR A 105 -9.03 -5.81 -24.60
N ILE A 106 -8.24 -5.40 -23.61
CA ILE A 106 -7.13 -6.19 -23.05
C ILE A 106 -7.61 -6.82 -21.75
N LYS A 107 -7.47 -8.13 -21.64
CA LYS A 107 -7.76 -8.89 -20.44
C LYS A 107 -6.45 -9.18 -19.72
N GLU A 108 -6.27 -8.57 -18.55
CA GLU A 108 -5.13 -8.88 -17.69
C GLU A 108 -5.36 -10.21 -16.99
N VAL A 109 -4.53 -11.19 -17.31
CA VAL A 109 -4.59 -12.53 -16.72
C VAL A 109 -3.32 -12.79 -15.94
N LEU A 110 -3.47 -13.16 -14.66
CA LEU A 110 -2.33 -13.58 -13.84
C LEU A 110 -2.23 -15.09 -13.81
N GLN A 111 -1.06 -15.59 -14.16
CA GLN A 111 -0.77 -17.02 -14.10
C GLN A 111 -0.42 -17.46 -12.69
N VAL A 112 -1.02 -18.55 -12.25
CA VAL A 112 -0.63 -19.24 -11.01
C VAL A 112 0.70 -19.97 -11.26
N PRO A 113 1.67 -19.89 -10.34
CA PRO A 113 2.93 -20.63 -10.46
C PRO A 113 2.71 -22.13 -10.67
N THR A 114 3.47 -22.72 -11.58
CA THR A 114 3.28 -24.12 -12.02
C THR A 114 4.24 -25.12 -11.37
N GLU A 115 5.28 -24.66 -10.69
CA GLU A 115 6.43 -25.47 -10.22
C GLU A 115 6.02 -26.67 -9.36
N LEU A 116 5.01 -26.49 -8.49
CA LEU A 116 4.48 -27.57 -7.67
C LEU A 116 3.40 -28.37 -8.40
N LEU A 117 2.56 -27.72 -9.19
CA LEU A 117 1.47 -28.38 -9.93
C LEU A 117 1.99 -29.41 -10.92
N GLU A 118 3.07 -29.11 -11.64
CA GLU A 118 3.70 -30.01 -12.63
C GLU A 118 4.13 -31.36 -12.02
N GLN A 119 4.38 -31.38 -10.71
CA GLN A 119 4.78 -32.59 -10.00
C GLN A 119 3.60 -33.49 -9.59
N THR A 120 2.37 -33.07 -9.87
CA THR A 120 1.13 -33.75 -9.43
C THR A 120 0.46 -34.57 -10.53
N ASN A 121 1.09 -34.73 -11.70
CA ASN A 121 0.49 -35.41 -12.85
C ASN A 121 0.22 -36.90 -12.63
N ASP A 122 0.89 -37.54 -11.66
CA ASP A 122 0.73 -38.95 -11.31
C ASP A 122 -0.49 -39.22 -10.43
N LEU A 123 -1.29 -38.19 -10.07
CA LEU A 123 -2.45 -38.26 -9.17
C LEU A 123 -2.15 -38.78 -7.74
N ASN A 124 -0.89 -38.87 -7.35
CA ASN A 124 -0.50 -39.32 -6.01
C ASN A 124 -0.49 -38.22 -4.96
N HIS A 125 -0.87 -36.99 -5.34
CA HIS A 125 -0.83 -35.82 -4.48
C HIS A 125 -2.23 -35.24 -4.29
N ASP A 126 -2.49 -34.79 -3.06
CA ASP A 126 -3.55 -33.82 -2.81
C ASP A 126 -3.10 -32.48 -3.40
N VAL A 127 -4.03 -31.75 -4.00
CA VAL A 127 -3.72 -30.48 -4.67
C VAL A 127 -4.69 -29.42 -4.21
N ALA A 128 -4.16 -28.26 -3.87
CA ALA A 128 -4.96 -27.07 -3.64
C ALA A 128 -4.47 -25.90 -4.52
N VAL A 129 -5.40 -25.23 -5.14
CA VAL A 129 -5.17 -23.97 -5.88
C VAL A 129 -5.87 -22.86 -5.15
N LEU A 130 -5.09 -21.86 -4.70
CA LEU A 130 -5.57 -20.69 -3.98
C LEU A 130 -5.49 -19.47 -4.88
N LEU A 131 -6.62 -18.90 -5.23
CA LEU A 131 -6.74 -17.72 -6.05
C LEU A 131 -7.24 -16.57 -5.19
N ASN A 132 -6.38 -15.59 -4.96
CA ASN A 132 -6.71 -14.42 -4.16
C ASN A 132 -6.87 -13.19 -5.04
N ARG A 133 -7.82 -12.35 -4.67
CA ARG A 133 -7.95 -11.00 -5.21
C ARG A 133 -6.83 -10.12 -4.62
N HIS A 134 -6.06 -9.44 -5.46
CA HIS A 134 -4.94 -8.63 -5.00
C HIS A 134 -5.38 -7.50 -4.08
N ARG A 135 -4.51 -7.16 -3.11
CA ARG A 135 -4.71 -6.10 -2.12
C ARG A 135 -5.95 -6.28 -1.25
N THR A 136 -6.42 -7.51 -1.13
CA THR A 136 -7.42 -7.90 -0.15
C THR A 136 -6.86 -8.91 0.82
N ASN A 137 -7.38 -8.89 2.04
CA ASN A 137 -7.13 -9.91 3.05
C ASN A 137 -8.47 -10.24 3.69
N PRO A 138 -8.95 -11.49 3.61
CA PRO A 138 -10.24 -11.89 4.19
C PRO A 138 -10.37 -11.62 5.70
N ALA A 139 -9.23 -11.49 6.42
CA ALA A 139 -9.20 -11.19 7.85
C ALA A 139 -9.12 -9.70 8.19
N GLU A 140 -9.00 -8.82 7.20
CA GLU A 140 -8.81 -7.37 7.40
C GLU A 140 -9.84 -6.57 6.61
N ARG A 141 -10.01 -5.30 6.97
CA ARG A 141 -10.84 -4.37 6.20
C ARG A 141 -10.36 -4.24 4.75
N VAL A 142 -11.30 -3.99 3.85
CA VAL A 142 -11.00 -3.71 2.44
C VAL A 142 -10.08 -2.49 2.34
N ARG A 143 -9.07 -2.59 1.46
CA ARG A 143 -8.18 -1.47 1.16
C ARG A 143 -8.82 -0.54 0.12
N PRO A 144 -8.39 0.73 0.04
CA PRO A 144 -9.03 1.71 -0.85
C PRO A 144 -8.86 1.42 -2.35
N ASP A 145 -7.93 0.52 -2.73
CA ASP A 145 -7.65 0.17 -4.13
C ASP A 145 -7.43 -1.34 -4.32
N PRO A 146 -8.40 -2.20 -3.92
CA PRO A 146 -8.31 -3.62 -4.19
C PRO A 146 -8.50 -3.89 -5.69
N GLU A 147 -7.96 -5.03 -6.13
CA GLU A 147 -8.34 -5.60 -7.43
C GLU A 147 -9.85 -5.85 -7.43
N ARG A 148 -10.55 -5.60 -8.53
CA ARG A 148 -12.02 -5.70 -8.57
C ARG A 148 -12.50 -7.13 -8.76
N THR A 149 -11.78 -7.89 -9.58
CA THR A 149 -12.13 -9.27 -9.96
C THR A 149 -10.92 -10.18 -9.85
N ILE A 150 -11.14 -11.46 -9.71
CA ILE A 150 -10.11 -12.48 -9.87
C ILE A 150 -10.11 -12.92 -11.31
N ILE A 151 -8.98 -12.78 -12.01
CA ILE A 151 -8.75 -13.34 -13.33
C ILE A 151 -7.43 -14.09 -13.25
N ARG A 152 -7.49 -15.41 -13.11
CA ARG A 152 -6.33 -16.26 -12.87
C ARG A 152 -6.34 -17.45 -13.80
N GLU A 153 -5.19 -17.72 -14.37
CA GLU A 153 -4.96 -18.91 -15.17
C GLU A 153 -4.06 -19.87 -14.40
N PHE A 154 -4.40 -21.14 -14.41
CA PHE A 154 -3.56 -22.20 -13.88
C PHE A 154 -3.59 -23.45 -14.78
N ASN A 155 -2.57 -24.28 -14.67
CA ASN A 155 -2.45 -25.48 -15.47
C ASN A 155 -2.71 -26.72 -14.60
N THR A 156 -3.60 -27.62 -15.03
CA THR A 156 -3.77 -28.92 -14.43
C THR A 156 -2.97 -29.96 -15.22
N PRO A 157 -1.98 -30.62 -14.64
CA PRO A 157 -1.16 -31.61 -15.35
C PRO A 157 -1.89 -32.95 -15.60
N SER A 158 -3.12 -33.11 -15.10
CA SER A 158 -3.96 -34.28 -15.26
C SER A 158 -5.42 -33.93 -14.99
N GLU A 159 -6.36 -34.68 -15.54
CA GLU A 159 -7.80 -34.55 -15.24
C GLU A 159 -8.08 -34.77 -13.77
N ARG A 160 -8.83 -33.86 -13.13
CA ARG A 160 -9.19 -33.88 -11.71
C ARG A 160 -10.58 -33.32 -11.47
N ASN A 161 -11.23 -33.82 -10.40
CA ASN A 161 -12.43 -33.24 -9.82
C ASN A 161 -12.02 -32.35 -8.65
N TRP A 162 -12.68 -31.20 -8.52
CA TRP A 162 -12.35 -30.19 -7.53
C TRP A 162 -13.58 -29.81 -6.70
N SER A 163 -13.44 -29.76 -5.40
CA SER A 163 -14.34 -28.95 -4.59
C SER A 163 -13.92 -27.48 -4.64
N LEU A 164 -14.85 -26.58 -4.39
CA LEU A 164 -14.61 -25.15 -4.44
C LEU A 164 -15.24 -24.48 -3.24
N GLU A 165 -14.44 -23.70 -2.52
CA GLU A 165 -14.86 -22.85 -1.40
C GLU A 165 -14.41 -21.41 -1.67
N THR A 166 -15.21 -20.44 -1.29
CA THR A 166 -14.89 -19.04 -1.48
C THR A 166 -14.99 -18.24 -0.20
N THR A 167 -14.17 -17.19 -0.08
CA THR A 167 -14.39 -16.12 0.90
C THR A 167 -14.94 -14.91 0.17
N VAL A 168 -16.07 -14.42 0.62
CA VAL A 168 -16.87 -13.42 -0.06
C VAL A 168 -17.20 -12.29 0.88
N ARG A 169 -17.16 -11.04 0.41
CA ARG A 169 -17.67 -9.88 1.14
C ARG A 169 -18.70 -9.14 0.31
N LEU A 170 -19.61 -8.41 0.98
CA LEU A 170 -20.45 -7.44 0.27
C LEU A 170 -19.57 -6.39 -0.42
N ALA A 171 -19.98 -5.99 -1.62
CA ALA A 171 -19.29 -4.98 -2.39
C ALA A 171 -19.71 -3.58 -1.90
N ASP A 172 -18.81 -2.87 -1.25
CA ASP A 172 -19.05 -1.54 -0.70
C ASP A 172 -19.28 -0.45 -1.76
N TRP A 173 -18.93 -0.72 -3.01
CA TRP A 173 -19.20 0.14 -4.18
C TRP A 173 -20.43 -0.28 -5.01
N ALA A 174 -21.18 -1.30 -4.60
CA ALA A 174 -22.46 -1.64 -5.23
C ALA A 174 -23.53 -0.64 -4.79
N SER A 175 -24.51 -0.38 -5.64
CA SER A 175 -25.64 0.50 -5.31
C SER A 175 -26.46 -0.05 -4.13
N ASP A 176 -27.16 0.82 -3.42
CA ASP A 176 -28.04 0.40 -2.33
C ASP A 176 -29.06 -0.63 -2.79
N GLU A 177 -29.65 -0.46 -3.99
CA GLU A 177 -30.62 -1.39 -4.58
C GLU A 177 -30.04 -2.81 -4.75
N ILE A 178 -28.79 -2.92 -5.23
CA ILE A 178 -28.11 -4.22 -5.39
C ILE A 178 -27.82 -4.83 -4.01
N LEU A 179 -27.35 -4.04 -3.05
CA LEU A 179 -27.05 -4.52 -1.70
C LEU A 179 -28.32 -4.96 -0.96
N ASP A 180 -29.39 -4.17 -1.04
CA ASP A 180 -30.68 -4.49 -0.43
C ASP A 180 -31.28 -5.78 -1.01
N ASN A 181 -31.13 -5.98 -2.31
CA ASN A 181 -31.54 -7.24 -2.98
C ASN A 181 -30.72 -8.44 -2.45
N VAL A 182 -29.39 -8.30 -2.39
CA VAL A 182 -28.50 -9.34 -1.87
C VAL A 182 -28.78 -9.67 -0.40
N LEU A 183 -29.09 -8.66 0.40
CA LEU A 183 -29.46 -8.81 1.81
C LEU A 183 -30.87 -9.40 2.00
N GLY A 184 -31.63 -9.61 0.91
CA GLY A 184 -33.00 -10.12 0.99
C GLY A 184 -34.01 -9.12 1.54
N ILE A 185 -33.68 -7.84 1.54
CA ILE A 185 -34.53 -6.76 2.08
C ILE A 185 -35.59 -6.38 1.06
N THR A 186 -35.26 -6.38 -0.22
CA THR A 186 -36.18 -6.02 -1.27
C THR A 186 -36.54 -7.23 -2.11
N THR A 187 -37.81 -7.48 -2.17
CA THR A 187 -38.37 -8.02 -3.38
C THR A 187 -39.20 -6.91 -3.95
N ALA A 188 -38.72 -6.28 -4.99
CA ALA A 188 -39.37 -5.16 -5.68
C ALA A 188 -40.86 -5.44 -6.12
N ASN A 189 -41.36 -6.61 -5.85
CA ASN A 189 -42.68 -7.07 -6.28
C ASN A 189 -43.74 -7.22 -5.16
N GLU A 190 -43.40 -7.03 -3.90
CA GLU A 190 -44.30 -7.44 -2.85
C GLU A 190 -44.60 -6.38 -1.75
N GLY A 191 -44.75 -5.13 -2.15
CA GLY A 191 -45.32 -4.13 -1.24
C GLY A 191 -44.36 -3.66 -0.13
N GLN A 192 -43.06 -3.68 -0.38
CA GLN A 192 -42.05 -3.13 0.49
C GLN A 192 -41.47 -1.82 -0.05
N ILE A 193 -40.83 -1.05 0.80
CA ILE A 193 -40.18 0.21 0.45
C ILE A 193 -38.84 -0.12 -0.23
N THR A 194 -38.57 0.53 -1.37
CA THR A 194 -37.22 0.58 -1.99
C THR A 194 -36.58 1.90 -1.70
N ALA A 195 -35.29 1.86 -1.31
CA ALA A 195 -34.52 3.03 -1.02
C ALA A 195 -33.33 3.17 -1.97
N ARG A 196 -32.98 4.40 -2.29
CA ARG A 196 -31.82 4.76 -3.13
C ARG A 196 -31.14 5.98 -2.54
N SER A 197 -29.85 6.12 -2.78
CA SER A 197 -29.09 7.33 -2.47
C SER A 197 -28.26 7.78 -3.65
N SER A 198 -27.91 9.05 -3.68
CA SER A 198 -26.95 9.59 -4.63
C SER A 198 -25.60 8.92 -4.45
N ASP A 199 -25.20 8.75 -3.19
CA ASP A 199 -23.92 8.23 -2.79
C ASP A 199 -23.96 7.71 -1.34
N ARG A 200 -22.92 7.02 -0.92
CA ARG A 200 -22.75 6.44 0.40
C ARG A 200 -21.30 6.54 0.85
N LEU A 201 -21.07 6.77 2.13
CA LEU A 201 -19.73 6.81 2.72
C LEU A 201 -18.93 5.56 2.34
N SER A 202 -17.81 5.77 1.63
CA SER A 202 -16.96 4.71 1.12
C SER A 202 -16.54 3.70 2.19
N GLY A 203 -16.78 2.43 1.93
CA GLY A 203 -16.44 1.32 2.82
C GLY A 203 -17.39 1.15 4.01
N ASP A 204 -18.46 1.93 4.12
CA ASP A 204 -19.49 1.78 5.15
C ASP A 204 -20.81 1.23 4.58
N LEU A 205 -20.99 -0.08 4.70
CA LEU A 205 -22.18 -0.77 4.22
C LEU A 205 -23.45 -0.45 5.05
N ARG A 206 -23.31 0.17 6.22
CA ARG A 206 -24.42 0.55 7.09
C ARG A 206 -24.96 1.94 6.78
N SER A 207 -24.18 2.82 6.12
CA SER A 207 -24.59 4.19 5.78
C SER A 207 -25.51 4.31 4.55
N ARG A 208 -26.35 3.30 4.30
CA ARG A 208 -27.28 3.25 3.16
C ARG A 208 -28.53 4.12 3.41
N ALA A 209 -29.27 4.42 2.35
CA ALA A 209 -30.51 5.20 2.46
C ALA A 209 -31.54 4.62 3.48
N LEU A 210 -31.61 3.27 3.59
CA LEU A 210 -32.48 2.62 4.58
C LEU A 210 -32.08 2.93 6.02
N ALA A 211 -30.83 3.25 6.32
CA ALA A 211 -30.39 3.61 7.65
C ALA A 211 -30.96 4.92 8.18
N ALA A 212 -31.50 5.76 7.28
CA ALA A 212 -32.19 6.98 7.72
C ALA A 212 -33.67 6.76 8.04
N ILE A 213 -34.19 5.54 7.99
CA ILE A 213 -35.59 5.21 8.29
C ILE A 213 -35.72 3.87 9.04
N ASP A 214 -34.65 3.36 9.64
CA ASP A 214 -34.64 2.05 10.31
C ASP A 214 -34.98 2.12 11.80
N GLY A 215 -35.07 3.32 12.36
CA GLY A 215 -35.38 3.57 13.76
C GLY A 215 -34.25 3.26 14.73
N ASP A 216 -33.03 2.96 14.22
CA ASP A 216 -31.83 2.70 15.03
C ASP A 216 -30.97 3.96 15.14
N PRO A 217 -30.87 4.60 16.33
CA PRO A 217 -30.07 5.82 16.48
C PRO A 217 -28.56 5.61 16.35
N SER A 218 -28.10 4.38 16.18
CA SER A 218 -26.68 4.07 15.95
C SER A 218 -26.32 4.00 14.48
N THR A 219 -27.28 3.98 13.57
CA THR A 219 -27.11 3.99 12.12
C THR A 219 -27.45 5.37 11.56
N HIS A 220 -27.00 5.65 10.35
CA HIS A 220 -27.30 6.89 9.65
C HIS A 220 -26.98 6.77 8.17
N TRP A 221 -27.66 7.52 7.33
CA TRP A 221 -27.20 7.75 5.98
C TRP A 221 -26.15 8.86 5.96
N SER A 222 -25.03 8.63 5.27
CA SER A 222 -24.01 9.63 5.00
C SER A 222 -23.48 9.44 3.57
N PRO A 223 -23.41 10.51 2.75
CA PRO A 223 -22.73 10.46 1.45
C PRO A 223 -21.21 10.47 1.62
N GLU A 224 -20.47 10.50 0.51
CA GLU A 224 -19.01 10.64 0.55
C GLU A 224 -18.54 12.00 1.05
N PHE A 225 -17.24 12.10 1.34
CA PHE A 225 -16.58 13.35 1.68
C PHE A 225 -16.58 14.31 0.49
N LEU A 226 -16.41 15.61 0.72
CA LEU A 226 -16.27 16.74 -0.17
C LEU A 226 -17.60 17.38 -0.56
N GLU A 227 -18.26 16.93 -1.61
CA GLU A 227 -19.49 17.57 -2.10
C GLU A 227 -20.69 17.08 -1.32
N GLN A 228 -21.30 17.97 -0.51
CA GLN A 228 -22.47 17.65 0.30
C GLN A 228 -23.75 18.23 -0.30
N GLU A 229 -23.65 19.34 -1.03
CA GLU A 229 -24.78 19.93 -1.72
C GLU A 229 -25.16 19.08 -2.96
N GLY A 230 -26.46 18.91 -3.17
CA GLY A 230 -26.99 18.05 -4.23
C GLY A 230 -27.05 16.57 -3.89
N GLN A 231 -26.53 16.14 -2.75
CA GLN A 231 -26.70 14.75 -2.28
C GLN A 231 -28.17 14.48 -1.91
N TRP A 232 -28.63 13.26 -2.18
CA TRP A 232 -30.03 12.90 -2.01
C TRP A 232 -30.24 11.47 -1.56
N ILE A 233 -31.40 11.23 -0.91
CA ILE A 233 -31.99 9.92 -0.64
C ILE A 233 -33.40 9.89 -1.20
N SER A 234 -33.81 8.75 -1.73
CA SER A 234 -35.13 8.56 -2.34
C SER A 234 -35.75 7.23 -1.91
N TYR A 235 -37.05 7.27 -1.65
CA TYR A 235 -37.84 6.12 -1.24
C TYR A 235 -39.04 5.95 -2.16
N THR A 236 -39.25 4.75 -2.66
CA THR A 236 -40.48 4.37 -3.38
C THR A 236 -41.31 3.46 -2.49
N LEU A 237 -42.55 3.86 -2.21
CA LEU A 237 -43.45 3.16 -1.33
C LEU A 237 -44.48 2.35 -2.15
N PRO A 238 -45.03 1.28 -1.59
CA PRO A 238 -46.04 0.47 -2.24
C PRO A 238 -47.42 1.18 -2.35
N ALA A 239 -47.64 2.25 -1.61
CA ALA A 239 -48.88 3.04 -1.60
C ALA A 239 -48.62 4.48 -1.19
N ASN A 240 -49.45 5.39 -1.65
CA ASN A 240 -49.38 6.79 -1.25
C ASN A 240 -49.48 6.98 0.26
N ILE A 241 -48.63 7.83 0.79
CA ILE A 241 -48.72 8.31 2.17
C ILE A 241 -48.91 9.83 2.17
N LYS A 242 -49.37 10.35 3.33
CA LYS A 242 -49.51 11.79 3.55
C LYS A 242 -48.33 12.30 4.34
N VAL A 243 -47.67 13.33 3.79
CA VAL A 243 -46.56 14.01 4.41
C VAL A 243 -46.98 15.42 4.77
N ASP A 244 -47.14 15.67 6.06
CA ASP A 244 -47.52 16.98 6.63
C ASP A 244 -46.40 17.56 7.50
N LYS A 245 -45.45 16.71 7.89
CA LYS A 245 -44.35 17.03 8.81
C LYS A 245 -43.15 16.13 8.58
N LEU A 246 -41.96 16.67 8.76
CA LEU A 246 -40.71 15.90 8.85
C LEU A 246 -40.13 15.99 10.27
N GLU A 247 -39.67 14.90 10.80
CA GLU A 247 -38.81 14.86 11.99
C GLU A 247 -37.44 14.38 11.59
N LEU A 248 -36.47 15.29 11.59
CA LEU A 248 -35.10 14.99 11.17
C LEU A 248 -34.22 14.83 12.39
N GLN A 249 -33.58 13.65 12.56
CA GLN A 249 -32.53 13.46 13.53
C GLN A 249 -31.20 13.53 12.79
N ILE A 250 -30.42 14.56 13.09
CA ILE A 250 -29.17 14.89 12.38
C ILE A 250 -28.00 14.80 13.37
N MET A 251 -26.92 14.16 12.97
CA MET A 251 -25.69 14.10 13.75
C MET A 251 -25.01 15.47 13.79
N ALA A 252 -24.69 15.96 14.99
CA ALA A 252 -24.18 17.30 15.26
C ALA A 252 -22.99 17.26 16.24
N ASP A 253 -22.05 16.37 16.02
CA ASP A 253 -20.92 16.03 16.90
C ASP A 253 -19.61 16.76 16.55
N THR A 254 -19.67 17.86 15.81
CA THR A 254 -18.51 18.63 15.27
C THR A 254 -17.62 17.87 14.30
N ARG A 255 -18.06 16.69 13.84
CA ARG A 255 -17.35 15.86 12.85
C ARG A 255 -18.13 15.66 11.57
N HIS A 256 -19.38 16.10 11.55
CA HIS A 256 -20.30 16.01 10.43
C HIS A 256 -20.77 17.42 10.03
N SER A 257 -20.88 17.66 8.73
CA SER A 257 -21.52 18.88 8.21
C SER A 257 -23.00 18.88 8.52
N ILE A 258 -23.60 20.04 8.65
CA ILE A 258 -25.02 20.20 9.05
C ILE A 258 -25.81 20.71 7.86
N PRO A 259 -26.86 20.03 7.41
CA PRO A 259 -27.75 20.55 6.38
C PRO A 259 -28.53 21.76 6.93
N THR A 260 -28.54 22.86 6.19
CA THR A 260 -29.24 24.11 6.53
C THR A 260 -30.47 24.33 5.67
N GLU A 261 -30.46 23.85 4.44
CA GLU A 261 -31.63 23.86 3.55
C GLU A 261 -31.74 22.49 2.84
N LEU A 262 -32.98 22.00 2.73
CA LEU A 262 -33.35 20.76 2.10
C LEU A 262 -34.43 21.00 1.04
N ILE A 263 -34.47 20.17 0.02
CA ILE A 263 -35.59 20.10 -0.92
C ILE A 263 -36.29 18.76 -0.74
N LEU A 264 -37.54 18.81 -0.39
CA LEU A 264 -38.42 17.63 -0.34
C LEU A 264 -39.21 17.53 -1.63
N ILE A 265 -39.13 16.40 -2.31
CA ILE A 265 -39.94 16.09 -3.48
C ILE A 265 -40.85 14.91 -3.14
N VAL A 266 -42.15 15.08 -3.31
CA VAL A 266 -43.15 14.00 -3.15
C VAL A 266 -43.84 13.83 -4.50
N ASP A 267 -43.59 12.71 -5.20
CA ASP A 267 -43.92 12.49 -6.59
C ASP A 267 -43.37 13.61 -7.49
N GLU A 268 -44.20 14.59 -7.92
CA GLU A 268 -43.80 15.71 -8.76
C GLU A 268 -43.80 17.07 -8.01
N GLU A 269 -44.21 17.08 -6.73
CA GLU A 269 -44.35 18.31 -5.92
C GLU A 269 -43.07 18.58 -5.11
N GLU A 270 -42.51 19.75 -5.32
CA GLU A 270 -41.19 20.18 -4.74
C GLU A 270 -41.45 21.26 -3.67
N VAL A 271 -40.82 21.11 -2.50
CA VAL A 271 -40.92 22.04 -1.36
C VAL A 271 -39.50 22.31 -0.79
N TYR A 272 -39.13 23.59 -0.71
CA TYR A 272 -37.90 24.05 -0.08
C TYR A 272 -38.13 24.18 1.43
N LEU A 273 -37.22 23.61 2.21
CA LEU A 273 -37.30 23.48 3.65
C LEU A 273 -36.07 24.08 4.32
N ASN A 274 -36.26 25.09 5.16
CA ASN A 274 -35.20 25.56 6.04
C ASN A 274 -35.08 24.65 7.26
N VAL A 275 -33.89 24.12 7.52
CA VAL A 275 -33.62 23.32 8.72
C VAL A 275 -33.45 24.25 9.92
N PRO A 276 -34.18 24.05 11.02
CA PRO A 276 -33.98 24.82 12.25
C PRO A 276 -32.55 24.73 12.75
N GLU A 277 -32.06 25.78 13.42
CA GLU A 277 -30.69 25.84 13.95
C GLU A 277 -30.35 24.61 14.82
N ILE A 278 -29.26 23.92 14.47
CA ILE A 278 -28.80 22.72 15.17
C ILE A 278 -27.53 23.07 15.94
N GLY A 279 -27.57 22.85 17.25
CA GLY A 279 -26.43 23.14 18.13
C GLY A 279 -25.43 22.00 18.12
N GLN A 280 -24.22 22.26 17.58
CA GLN A 280 -23.13 21.28 17.57
C GLN A 280 -22.52 21.06 18.97
N ARG A 281 -22.11 19.80 19.26
CA ARG A 281 -21.39 19.42 20.48
C ARG A 281 -20.21 18.53 20.12
N SER A 282 -19.14 18.60 20.90
CA SER A 282 -17.94 17.76 20.71
C SER A 282 -18.09 16.31 21.24
N GLU A 283 -19.28 15.92 21.66
CA GLU A 283 -19.58 14.55 22.07
C GLU A 283 -19.78 13.68 20.83
N ILE A 284 -19.01 12.61 20.70
CA ILE A 284 -19.06 11.71 19.54
C ILE A 284 -20.43 11.03 19.45
N GLY A 285 -21.04 11.08 18.27
CA GLY A 285 -22.35 10.51 18.02
C GLY A 285 -23.52 11.35 18.58
N TYR A 286 -23.23 12.60 19.02
CA TYR A 286 -24.31 13.50 19.40
C TYR A 286 -25.17 13.83 18.20
N SER A 287 -26.50 13.61 18.33
CA SER A 287 -27.50 13.97 17.34
C SER A 287 -28.58 14.83 17.94
N GLN A 288 -29.23 15.63 17.11
CA GLN A 288 -30.35 16.49 17.51
C GLN A 288 -31.54 16.26 16.58
N THR A 289 -32.72 16.13 17.15
CA THR A 289 -33.96 16.03 16.38
C THR A 289 -34.60 17.43 16.21
N VAL A 290 -34.91 17.75 14.98
CA VAL A 290 -35.64 18.96 14.60
C VAL A 290 -36.94 18.59 13.86
N SER A 291 -37.94 19.43 13.98
CA SER A 291 -39.23 19.22 13.37
C SER A 291 -39.55 20.35 12.39
N ILE A 292 -39.99 19.98 11.19
CA ILE A 292 -40.35 20.91 10.12
C ILE A 292 -41.78 20.58 9.69
N ASP A 293 -42.71 21.51 9.93
CA ASP A 293 -44.07 21.42 9.42
C ASP A 293 -44.13 21.86 7.96
N LEU A 294 -44.81 21.10 7.12
CA LEU A 294 -44.95 21.48 5.71
C LEU A 294 -46.06 22.52 5.53
N PRO A 295 -45.93 23.45 4.56
CA PRO A 295 -46.93 24.46 4.31
C PRO A 295 -48.28 23.87 3.85
N ASP A 296 -48.23 22.77 3.11
CA ASP A 296 -49.37 21.98 2.63
C ASP A 296 -49.11 20.49 2.85
N VAL A 297 -50.18 19.70 2.95
CA VAL A 297 -50.06 18.23 3.07
C VAL A 297 -49.82 17.66 1.69
N LEU A 298 -48.64 17.07 1.48
CA LEU A 298 -48.31 16.35 0.25
C LEU A 298 -48.80 14.90 0.33
N GLU A 299 -49.14 14.29 -0.80
CA GLU A 299 -49.58 12.89 -0.85
C GLU A 299 -48.91 12.23 -2.06
N GLY A 300 -48.12 11.18 -1.83
CA GLY A 300 -47.45 10.47 -2.90
C GLY A 300 -46.83 9.17 -2.43
N SER A 301 -46.22 8.46 -3.36
CA SER A 301 -45.53 7.18 -3.18
C SER A 301 -44.03 7.26 -3.43
N GLU A 302 -43.54 8.33 -4.06
CA GLU A 302 -42.10 8.57 -4.26
C GLU A 302 -41.70 9.79 -3.42
N ILE A 303 -40.75 9.61 -2.51
CA ILE A 303 -40.27 10.66 -1.58
C ILE A 303 -38.78 10.79 -1.77
N THR A 304 -38.34 11.97 -2.18
CA THR A 304 -36.91 12.30 -2.34
C THR A 304 -36.56 13.50 -1.45
N LEU A 305 -35.46 13.36 -0.69
CA LEU A 305 -34.90 14.44 0.11
C LEU A 305 -33.52 14.78 -0.47
N ILE A 306 -33.34 16.03 -0.88
CA ILE A 306 -32.11 16.56 -1.45
C ILE A 306 -31.50 17.59 -0.47
N VAL A 307 -30.22 17.53 -0.27
CA VAL A 307 -29.46 18.53 0.50
C VAL A 307 -29.16 19.71 -0.40
N SER A 308 -29.73 20.88 -0.10
CA SER A 308 -29.56 22.10 -0.92
C SER A 308 -28.42 22.96 -0.43
N GLU A 309 -28.34 23.20 0.89
CA GLU A 309 -27.26 23.97 1.52
C GLU A 309 -26.77 23.30 2.81
N VAL A 310 -25.49 23.47 3.13
CA VAL A 310 -24.86 22.90 4.33
C VAL A 310 -24.00 23.94 5.07
N GLU A 311 -23.96 23.85 6.39
CA GLU A 311 -22.88 24.42 7.21
C GLU A 311 -21.73 23.41 7.21
N GLU A 312 -20.67 23.71 6.44
CA GLU A 312 -19.54 22.79 6.27
C GLU A 312 -18.74 22.63 7.56
N VAL A 313 -18.43 21.39 7.91
CA VAL A 313 -17.40 21.02 8.87
C VAL A 313 -16.23 20.45 8.10
N GLN A 314 -15.03 20.95 8.36
CA GLN A 314 -13.83 20.54 7.65
C GLN A 314 -12.89 19.76 8.55
N THR A 315 -12.22 18.76 7.98
CA THR A 315 -11.15 18.01 8.62
C THR A 315 -9.92 17.97 7.72
N ASN A 316 -8.76 17.78 8.31
CA ASN A 316 -7.51 17.72 7.54
C ASN A 316 -7.22 16.28 7.12
N ASN A 317 -7.04 16.08 5.82
CA ASN A 317 -6.55 14.81 5.29
C ASN A 317 -5.07 14.67 5.68
N TRP A 318 -4.78 13.78 6.61
CA TRP A 318 -3.44 13.57 7.15
C TRP A 318 -2.39 13.14 6.10
N TYR A 319 -2.84 12.57 4.98
CA TYR A 319 -1.96 12.08 3.91
C TYR A 319 -1.61 13.18 2.90
N THR A 320 -2.60 13.98 2.49
CA THR A 320 -2.40 15.05 1.52
C THR A 320 -2.15 16.41 2.16
N GLY A 321 -2.54 16.59 3.43
CA GLY A 321 -2.50 17.86 4.15
C GLY A 321 -3.56 18.86 3.70
N GLN A 322 -4.51 18.45 2.86
CA GLN A 322 -5.61 19.29 2.38
C GLN A 322 -6.79 19.20 3.35
N ASP A 323 -7.51 20.30 3.50
CA ASP A 323 -8.78 20.31 4.23
C ASP A 323 -9.87 19.71 3.33
N ILE A 324 -10.64 18.80 3.88
CA ILE A 324 -11.77 18.13 3.21
C ILE A 324 -13.04 18.38 4.01
N VAL A 325 -14.15 18.58 3.30
CA VAL A 325 -15.48 18.73 3.92
C VAL A 325 -15.94 17.35 4.37
N THR A 326 -16.39 17.27 5.65
CA THR A 326 -16.94 16.03 6.21
C THR A 326 -18.38 15.82 5.75
N PRO A 327 -18.83 14.56 5.63
CA PRO A 327 -20.20 14.27 5.22
C PRO A 327 -21.23 14.77 6.24
N ILE A 328 -22.45 15.00 5.78
CA ILE A 328 -23.62 15.04 6.65
C ILE A 328 -23.91 13.63 7.16
N ALA A 329 -24.66 13.53 8.27
CA ALA A 329 -25.16 12.25 8.76
C ALA A 329 -26.62 12.39 9.21
N LEU A 330 -27.52 11.82 8.41
CA LEU A 330 -28.96 11.78 8.71
C LEU A 330 -29.28 10.47 9.45
N VAL A 331 -29.46 10.59 10.73
CA VAL A 331 -29.74 9.43 11.62
C VAL A 331 -31.16 8.92 11.41
N GLU A 332 -32.15 9.83 11.31
CA GLU A 332 -33.53 9.42 11.08
C GLU A 332 -34.31 10.48 10.28
N LEU A 333 -35.04 10.03 9.28
CA LEU A 333 -36.05 10.77 8.54
C LEU A 333 -37.45 10.28 8.99
N GLY A 334 -37.98 10.91 10.03
CA GLY A 334 -39.27 10.58 10.57
C GLY A 334 -40.41 11.15 9.72
N ILE A 335 -40.94 10.33 8.84
CA ILE A 335 -42.19 10.57 8.09
C ILE A 335 -43.15 9.44 8.42
N ARG A 336 -44.39 9.81 8.77
CA ARG A 336 -45.40 8.82 9.17
C ARG A 336 -45.71 7.83 8.04
N GLY A 337 -45.43 6.55 8.24
CA GLY A 337 -45.63 5.49 7.25
C GLY A 337 -44.41 5.20 6.38
N LEU A 338 -43.28 5.85 6.65
CA LEU A 338 -41.96 5.58 6.05
C LEU A 338 -41.10 4.88 7.11
N GLU A 339 -40.97 3.56 7.02
CA GLU A 339 -40.19 2.74 7.95
C GLU A 339 -39.47 1.64 7.14
N ALA A 340 -38.18 1.40 7.45
CA ALA A 340 -37.39 0.38 6.77
C ALA A 340 -37.95 -1.02 6.99
N PRO A 341 -37.95 -1.88 5.99
CA PRO A 341 -38.24 -3.28 6.17
C PRO A 341 -37.18 -3.96 7.05
N PRO A 342 -37.56 -4.98 7.83
CA PRO A 342 -36.61 -5.68 8.69
C PRO A 342 -35.53 -6.38 7.86
N ILE A 343 -34.29 -6.24 8.30
CA ILE A 343 -33.15 -6.94 7.70
C ILE A 343 -33.16 -8.39 8.21
N PRO A 344 -33.06 -9.42 7.31
CA PRO A 344 -32.94 -10.81 7.73
C PRO A 344 -31.69 -11.04 8.58
N GLU A 345 -31.79 -11.82 9.67
CA GLU A 345 -30.63 -12.15 10.53
C GLU A 345 -29.55 -12.95 9.80
N MET A 346 -29.98 -13.78 8.84
CA MET A 346 -29.11 -14.61 8.01
C MET A 346 -29.19 -14.20 6.55
N LEU A 347 -28.04 -13.94 5.95
CA LEU A 347 -27.89 -13.81 4.52
C LEU A 347 -27.80 -15.20 3.90
N ASP A 348 -28.59 -15.45 2.88
CA ASP A 348 -28.56 -16.66 2.05
C ASP A 348 -28.84 -16.27 0.60
N SER A 349 -27.79 -16.32 -0.24
CA SER A 349 -27.89 -15.90 -1.63
C SER A 349 -28.68 -16.87 -2.53
N GLY A 350 -29.02 -18.08 -2.03
CA GLY A 350 -29.33 -19.18 -2.93
C GLY A 350 -28.13 -19.55 -3.81
N CYS A 351 -28.35 -20.47 -4.76
CA CYS A 351 -27.30 -20.79 -5.75
C CYS A 351 -27.23 -19.70 -6.82
N ARG A 352 -26.07 -19.04 -6.92
CA ARG A 352 -25.76 -17.96 -7.86
C ARG A 352 -24.77 -18.47 -8.90
N ASP A 353 -25.10 -18.33 -10.18
CA ASP A 353 -24.31 -18.75 -11.34
C ASP A 353 -23.61 -17.57 -12.06
N ASP A 354 -23.81 -16.36 -11.55
CA ASP A 354 -23.27 -15.11 -12.10
C ASP A 354 -21.99 -14.63 -11.42
N LEU A 355 -21.47 -15.34 -10.41
CA LEU A 355 -20.37 -14.88 -9.56
C LEU A 355 -19.00 -15.36 -9.99
N ILE A 356 -18.91 -16.63 -10.40
CA ILE A 356 -17.64 -17.30 -10.79
C ILE A 356 -17.87 -18.09 -12.06
N GLN A 357 -16.89 -18.07 -12.96
CA GLN A 357 -16.83 -18.96 -14.13
C GLN A 357 -15.44 -19.58 -14.24
N VAL A 358 -15.40 -20.81 -14.77
CA VAL A 358 -14.19 -21.51 -15.16
C VAL A 358 -14.30 -21.86 -16.64
N ASP A 359 -13.32 -21.41 -17.43
CA ASP A 359 -13.31 -21.56 -18.89
C ASP A 359 -14.61 -21.07 -19.55
N GLY A 360 -15.18 -19.98 -19.03
CA GLY A 360 -16.45 -19.40 -19.48
C GLY A 360 -17.70 -20.18 -19.04
N ASN A 361 -17.57 -21.28 -18.29
CA ASN A 361 -18.70 -22.02 -17.75
C ASN A 361 -19.03 -21.50 -16.34
N PRO A 362 -20.29 -21.07 -16.08
CA PRO A 362 -20.71 -20.64 -14.76
C PRO A 362 -20.57 -21.75 -13.71
N ILE A 363 -20.09 -21.38 -12.53
CA ILE A 363 -19.97 -22.28 -11.38
C ILE A 363 -20.97 -21.82 -10.31
N PRO A 364 -22.05 -22.55 -10.07
CA PRO A 364 -23.06 -22.16 -9.08
C PRO A 364 -22.52 -22.27 -7.65
N ILE A 365 -22.52 -21.14 -6.94
CA ILE A 365 -22.12 -21.07 -5.52
C ILE A 365 -23.22 -20.48 -4.66
N ARG A 366 -23.29 -20.89 -3.41
CA ARG A 366 -24.23 -20.38 -2.41
C ARG A 366 -23.45 -19.72 -1.28
N ILE A 367 -23.78 -18.46 -1.00
CA ILE A 367 -23.15 -17.65 0.03
C ILE A 367 -24.07 -17.59 1.24
N GLN A 368 -23.54 -17.94 2.42
CA GLN A 368 -24.30 -17.93 3.66
C GLN A 368 -23.49 -17.31 4.81
N GLY A 369 -24.19 -16.67 5.74
CA GLY A 369 -23.58 -16.13 6.96
C GLY A 369 -24.51 -15.17 7.70
N LEU A 370 -24.01 -14.62 8.81
CA LEU A 370 -24.75 -13.60 9.56
C LEU A 370 -24.77 -12.29 8.77
N THR A 371 -25.93 -11.68 8.67
CA THR A 371 -26.09 -10.38 7.97
C THR A 371 -25.27 -9.28 8.64
N ASP A 372 -25.19 -9.30 9.97
CA ASP A 372 -24.36 -8.34 10.72
C ASP A 372 -22.87 -8.47 10.37
N ASP A 373 -22.35 -9.70 10.22
CA ASP A 373 -20.98 -9.92 9.79
C ASP A 373 -20.76 -9.38 8.36
N ALA A 374 -21.73 -9.60 7.46
CA ALA A 374 -21.69 -9.07 6.11
C ALA A 374 -21.65 -7.54 6.07
N LEU A 375 -22.51 -6.88 6.86
CA LEU A 375 -22.57 -5.42 6.97
C LEU A 375 -21.34 -4.82 7.66
N ASP A 376 -20.69 -5.57 8.54
CA ASP A 376 -19.38 -5.18 9.12
C ASP A 376 -18.21 -5.38 8.17
N GLY A 377 -18.46 -5.82 6.93
CA GLY A 377 -17.44 -6.11 5.93
C GLY A 377 -16.59 -7.34 6.23
N ARG A 378 -17.10 -8.26 7.08
CA ARG A 378 -16.45 -9.54 7.36
C ARG A 378 -16.66 -10.54 6.23
N GLY A 379 -15.73 -11.47 6.09
CA GLY A 379 -15.81 -12.51 5.08
C GLY A 379 -16.93 -13.52 5.40
N LEU A 380 -17.77 -13.77 4.42
CA LEU A 380 -18.74 -14.87 4.39
C LEU A 380 -18.16 -16.05 3.65
N ILE A 381 -18.72 -17.24 3.87
CA ILE A 381 -18.31 -18.46 3.17
C ILE A 381 -19.29 -18.71 2.02
N GLY A 382 -18.75 -18.90 0.81
CA GLY A 382 -19.49 -19.39 -0.33
C GLY A 382 -19.05 -20.82 -0.67
N SER A 383 -19.99 -21.72 -0.83
CA SER A 383 -19.79 -23.13 -1.14
C SER A 383 -20.41 -23.50 -2.49
N LEU A 384 -19.83 -24.50 -3.14
CA LEU A 384 -20.33 -25.04 -4.38
C LEU A 384 -21.74 -25.61 -4.18
N CYS A 385 -22.66 -25.37 -5.13
CA CYS A 385 -24.00 -25.96 -5.14
C CYS A 385 -24.02 -27.36 -5.73
N GLU A 386 -23.02 -27.72 -6.53
CA GLU A 386 -22.80 -29.03 -7.11
C GLU A 386 -21.80 -29.83 -6.27
N GLU A 387 -21.64 -31.14 -6.52
CA GLU A 387 -20.72 -31.98 -5.77
C GLU A 387 -19.26 -31.65 -6.08
N SER A 388 -18.95 -31.31 -7.35
CA SER A 388 -17.59 -31.01 -7.79
C SER A 388 -17.55 -30.28 -9.13
N VAL A 389 -16.40 -29.67 -9.43
CA VAL A 389 -16.05 -29.12 -10.74
C VAL A 389 -15.02 -30.05 -11.38
N SER A 390 -15.30 -30.60 -12.55
CA SER A 390 -14.36 -31.45 -13.28
C SER A 390 -13.54 -30.61 -14.26
N LEU A 391 -12.20 -30.68 -14.15
CA LEU A 391 -11.27 -30.01 -15.05
C LEU A 391 -10.38 -31.04 -15.74
N SER A 392 -10.24 -30.90 -17.07
CA SER A 392 -9.36 -31.74 -17.87
C SER A 392 -7.87 -31.40 -17.64
N GLU A 393 -6.96 -32.15 -18.24
CA GLU A 393 -5.57 -31.74 -18.38
C GLU A 393 -5.48 -30.48 -19.26
N GLY A 394 -4.71 -29.47 -18.83
CA GLY A 394 -4.48 -28.23 -19.60
C GLY A 394 -4.63 -26.94 -18.79
N GLN A 395 -4.68 -25.85 -19.51
CA GLN A 395 -4.85 -24.51 -18.94
C GLN A 395 -6.33 -24.24 -18.65
N HIS A 396 -6.59 -23.63 -17.50
CA HIS A 396 -7.91 -23.25 -17.03
C HIS A 396 -7.92 -21.81 -16.55
N LEU A 397 -8.93 -21.06 -16.98
CA LEU A 397 -9.14 -19.66 -16.63
C LEU A 397 -10.29 -19.52 -15.62
N VAL A 398 -9.99 -19.05 -14.43
CA VAL A 398 -10.98 -18.70 -13.40
C VAL A 398 -11.22 -17.21 -13.40
N GLU A 399 -12.48 -16.82 -13.49
CA GLU A 399 -12.92 -15.43 -13.50
C GLU A 399 -14.04 -15.21 -12.51
N THR A 400 -13.99 -14.05 -11.82
CA THR A 400 -15.10 -13.61 -10.97
C THR A 400 -15.71 -12.33 -11.53
N THR A 401 -17.00 -12.15 -11.29
CA THR A 401 -17.71 -10.95 -11.71
C THR A 401 -17.44 -9.79 -10.74
N ASP A 402 -17.39 -8.56 -11.26
CA ASP A 402 -17.25 -7.34 -10.45
C ASP A 402 -18.44 -7.19 -9.49
N GLY A 403 -18.14 -6.99 -8.21
CA GLY A 403 -19.14 -6.88 -7.15
C GLY A 403 -20.13 -5.71 -7.32
N ARG A 404 -19.79 -4.70 -8.14
CA ARG A 404 -20.72 -3.60 -8.46
C ARG A 404 -22.02 -4.10 -9.11
N PHE A 405 -21.94 -5.22 -9.85
CA PHE A 405 -23.08 -5.78 -10.57
C PHE A 405 -23.77 -6.90 -9.79
N THR A 406 -23.01 -7.57 -8.92
CA THR A 406 -23.51 -8.76 -8.22
C THR A 406 -23.81 -8.53 -6.75
N GLY A 407 -23.28 -7.44 -6.15
CA GLY A 407 -23.34 -7.14 -4.72
C GLY A 407 -22.27 -7.87 -3.89
N PHE A 408 -21.50 -8.80 -4.51
CA PHE A 408 -20.51 -9.62 -3.83
C PHE A 408 -19.11 -9.46 -4.42
N ASN A 409 -18.15 -9.25 -3.58
CA ASN A 409 -16.72 -9.32 -3.90
C ASN A 409 -16.19 -10.70 -3.52
N ILE A 410 -15.69 -11.46 -4.48
CA ILE A 410 -15.00 -12.72 -4.21
C ILE A 410 -13.55 -12.40 -3.86
N ASP A 411 -13.16 -12.54 -2.61
CA ASP A 411 -11.80 -12.25 -2.15
C ASP A 411 -10.83 -13.41 -2.36
N ARG A 412 -11.37 -14.65 -2.24
CA ARG A 412 -10.59 -15.86 -2.40
C ARG A 412 -11.43 -16.97 -3.00
N VAL A 413 -10.82 -17.73 -3.89
CA VAL A 413 -11.33 -19.02 -4.37
C VAL A 413 -10.30 -20.10 -3.98
N VAL A 414 -10.73 -21.12 -3.31
CA VAL A 414 -9.94 -22.30 -2.94
C VAL A 414 -10.51 -23.51 -3.67
N MET A 415 -9.72 -24.09 -4.55
CA MET A 415 -10.09 -25.32 -5.26
C MET A 415 -9.23 -26.45 -4.72
N VAL A 416 -9.84 -27.56 -4.32
CA VAL A 416 -9.13 -28.69 -3.72
C VAL A 416 -9.50 -30.00 -4.37
N SER A 417 -8.47 -30.81 -4.66
CA SER A 417 -8.59 -32.13 -5.24
C SER A 417 -7.74 -33.13 -4.43
N ALA A 418 -8.35 -34.19 -4.00
CA ALA A 418 -7.68 -35.23 -3.25
C ALA A 418 -6.78 -36.12 -4.11
N LYS A 419 -5.90 -36.87 -3.47
CA LYS A 419 -5.14 -37.95 -4.07
C LYS A 419 -6.05 -38.89 -4.83
N GLY A 420 -5.71 -39.22 -6.06
CA GLY A 420 -6.53 -40.02 -6.96
C GLY A 420 -7.35 -39.17 -7.94
N GLY A 421 -7.36 -37.82 -7.77
CA GLY A 421 -8.06 -36.89 -8.63
C GLY A 421 -9.53 -36.66 -8.30
N GLU A 422 -10.04 -37.22 -7.21
CA GLU A 422 -11.39 -36.95 -6.73
C GLU A 422 -11.46 -35.59 -6.00
N ALA A 423 -12.65 -34.98 -5.90
CA ALA A 423 -12.84 -33.77 -5.13
C ALA A 423 -12.62 -34.07 -3.63
N ALA A 424 -11.85 -33.23 -2.94
CA ALA A 424 -11.71 -33.31 -1.49
C ALA A 424 -12.96 -32.72 -0.81
N GLU A 425 -13.35 -33.22 0.37
CA GLU A 425 -14.52 -32.68 1.08
C GLU A 425 -14.31 -31.23 1.53
N SER A 426 -13.08 -30.89 1.91
CA SER A 426 -12.74 -29.53 2.34
C SER A 426 -11.24 -29.25 2.27
N TRP A 427 -10.86 -27.99 2.36
CA TRP A 427 -9.45 -27.56 2.51
C TRP A 427 -8.80 -28.23 3.75
N SER A 428 -9.51 -28.34 4.86
CA SER A 428 -8.99 -28.92 6.09
C SER A 428 -8.66 -30.40 5.96
N GLU A 429 -9.34 -31.13 5.07
CA GLU A 429 -9.07 -32.53 4.80
C GLU A 429 -7.66 -32.74 4.21
N ILE A 430 -7.25 -31.89 3.29
CA ILE A 430 -5.94 -31.97 2.64
C ILE A 430 -4.86 -31.13 3.34
N ALA A 431 -5.23 -30.24 4.25
CA ALA A 431 -4.29 -29.42 4.99
C ALA A 431 -3.55 -30.19 6.10
N ASP A 432 -4.09 -31.31 6.55
CA ASP A 432 -3.39 -32.18 7.48
C ASP A 432 -2.35 -33.04 6.73
N PRO A 433 -1.04 -32.82 6.95
CA PRO A 433 -0.01 -33.58 6.24
C PRO A 433 -0.08 -35.07 6.62
N ILE A 434 -0.43 -35.88 5.63
CA ILE A 434 -0.40 -37.34 5.81
C ILE A 434 1.07 -37.78 5.86
N GLY A 435 1.54 -38.22 7.01
CA GLY A 435 2.82 -38.88 7.21
C GLY A 435 3.93 -38.00 7.83
N ALA A 436 4.09 -36.72 7.52
CA ALA A 436 5.13 -35.93 8.13
C ALA A 436 4.56 -34.93 9.15
N LYS A 437 5.12 -34.96 10.37
CA LYS A 437 4.85 -33.99 11.43
C LYS A 437 5.98 -32.97 11.51
N VAL A 438 5.64 -31.71 11.55
CA VAL A 438 6.59 -30.60 11.80
C VAL A 438 6.33 -30.05 13.20
N GLU A 439 7.35 -30.07 14.05
CA GLU A 439 7.33 -29.42 15.35
C GLU A 439 8.30 -28.25 15.35
N VAL A 440 7.79 -27.03 15.50
CA VAL A 440 8.62 -25.82 15.56
C VAL A 440 9.18 -25.68 16.97
N ILE A 441 10.49 -25.88 17.12
CA ILE A 441 11.20 -25.81 18.40
C ILE A 441 11.47 -24.36 18.80
N SER A 442 11.93 -23.53 17.86
CA SER A 442 12.15 -22.12 18.10
C SER A 442 11.85 -21.31 16.84
N SER A 443 11.24 -20.13 17.01
CA SER A 443 10.90 -19.25 15.92
C SER A 443 11.33 -17.82 16.25
N GLY A 444 12.17 -17.24 15.39
CA GLY A 444 12.64 -15.87 15.43
C GLY A 444 12.51 -15.20 14.07
N ARG A 445 12.75 -13.87 14.02
CA ARG A 445 12.63 -13.11 12.76
C ARG A 445 13.67 -13.48 11.70
N THR A 446 14.80 -14.06 12.11
CA THR A 446 15.97 -14.37 11.24
C THR A 446 16.50 -15.76 11.45
N SER A 447 15.80 -16.59 12.21
CA SER A 447 16.12 -18.01 12.43
C SER A 447 14.88 -18.77 12.85
N LEU A 448 14.78 -20.03 12.43
CA LEU A 448 13.75 -20.96 12.83
C LEU A 448 14.38 -22.34 12.99
N GLU A 449 14.01 -23.04 14.04
CA GLU A 449 14.42 -24.43 14.29
C GLU A 449 13.16 -25.30 14.38
N ALA A 450 13.17 -26.41 13.67
CA ALA A 450 12.06 -27.34 13.63
C ALA A 450 12.55 -28.78 13.59
N GLU A 451 11.70 -29.70 14.02
CA GLU A 451 11.87 -31.15 13.85
C GLU A 451 10.80 -31.70 12.92
N ILE A 452 11.22 -32.53 11.97
CA ILE A 452 10.32 -33.23 11.05
C ILE A 452 10.41 -34.71 11.35
N SER A 453 9.26 -35.36 11.49
CA SER A 453 9.16 -36.79 11.76
C SER A 453 8.04 -37.42 10.94
N GLY A 454 8.14 -38.73 10.68
CA GLY A 454 7.12 -39.49 9.98
C GLY A 454 7.13 -39.33 8.45
N GLN A 455 8.20 -38.79 7.87
CA GLN A 455 8.36 -38.68 6.42
C GLN A 455 8.60 -40.07 5.80
N GLU A 456 7.84 -40.42 4.76
CA GLU A 456 7.92 -41.67 4.04
C GLU A 456 8.38 -41.55 2.58
N SER A 457 8.38 -40.31 2.04
CA SER A 457 8.72 -40.01 0.65
C SER A 457 9.49 -38.69 0.56
N PRO A 458 10.17 -38.39 -0.55
CA PRO A 458 10.72 -37.07 -0.83
C PRO A 458 9.65 -35.98 -0.69
N PHE A 459 10.05 -34.82 -0.20
CA PHE A 459 9.11 -33.72 0.07
C PHE A 459 9.73 -32.33 -0.17
N TRP A 460 8.88 -31.35 -0.36
CA TRP A 460 9.26 -29.95 -0.33
C TRP A 460 9.22 -29.39 1.09
N LEU A 461 10.32 -28.83 1.52
CA LEU A 461 10.39 -28.03 2.75
C LEU A 461 10.17 -26.58 2.37
N VAL A 462 9.02 -26.02 2.74
CA VAL A 462 8.63 -24.66 2.38
C VAL A 462 8.65 -23.76 3.61
N LEU A 463 9.38 -22.66 3.52
CA LEU A 463 9.32 -21.55 4.48
C LEU A 463 8.38 -20.49 3.93
N GLY A 464 7.18 -20.34 4.54
CA GLY A 464 6.11 -19.43 4.13
C GLY A 464 6.41 -17.94 4.39
N GLN A 465 7.58 -17.49 3.95
CA GLN A 465 8.01 -16.09 3.97
C GLN A 465 8.41 -15.68 2.56
N SER A 466 8.31 -14.37 2.26
CA SER A 466 8.70 -13.83 0.97
C SER A 466 10.08 -14.33 0.54
N PHE A 467 10.19 -14.74 -0.72
CA PHE A 467 11.41 -15.26 -1.30
C PHE A 467 12.60 -14.34 -1.07
N ASN A 468 13.67 -14.91 -0.55
CA ASN A 468 14.92 -14.19 -0.31
C ASN A 468 16.11 -15.15 -0.29
N GLU A 469 17.04 -14.97 -1.23
CA GLU A 469 18.25 -15.79 -1.35
C GLU A 469 19.16 -15.81 -0.10
N GLY A 470 18.91 -14.88 0.84
CA GLY A 470 19.64 -14.85 2.10
C GLY A 470 19.24 -15.93 3.11
N TRP A 471 18.15 -16.66 2.88
CA TRP A 471 17.77 -17.80 3.70
C TRP A 471 18.61 -19.02 3.34
N VAL A 472 19.14 -19.66 4.35
CA VAL A 472 19.88 -20.93 4.27
C VAL A 472 19.25 -21.91 5.22
N VAL A 473 19.01 -23.12 4.75
CA VAL A 473 18.51 -24.23 5.57
C VAL A 473 19.56 -25.32 5.71
N SER A 474 19.66 -25.89 6.90
CA SER A 474 20.42 -27.10 7.13
C SER A 474 19.53 -28.18 7.75
N ILE A 475 19.64 -29.41 7.24
CA ILE A 475 18.94 -30.59 7.75
C ILE A 475 19.98 -31.54 8.31
N ASN A 476 19.84 -31.93 9.59
CA ASN A 476 20.83 -32.73 10.33
C ASN A 476 22.28 -32.18 10.17
N GLY A 477 22.41 -30.85 10.11
CA GLY A 477 23.70 -30.17 9.91
C GLY A 477 24.24 -30.15 8.46
N ARG A 478 23.53 -30.76 7.49
CA ARG A 478 23.85 -30.70 6.07
C ARG A 478 23.19 -29.45 5.45
N ASP A 479 23.97 -28.63 4.81
CA ASP A 479 23.49 -27.45 4.06
C ASP A 479 22.74 -27.91 2.79
N MET A 480 21.52 -27.36 2.59
CA MET A 480 20.67 -27.66 1.44
C MET A 480 20.83 -26.65 0.29
N GLY A 481 21.68 -25.66 0.46
CA GLY A 481 21.90 -24.61 -0.55
C GLY A 481 20.88 -23.48 -0.54
N SER A 482 20.84 -22.71 -1.62
CA SER A 482 19.94 -21.59 -1.80
C SER A 482 18.50 -22.06 -2.01
N PRO A 483 17.51 -21.25 -1.55
CA PRO A 483 16.10 -21.58 -1.76
C PRO A 483 15.72 -21.47 -3.25
N GLN A 484 14.72 -22.24 -3.63
CA GLN A 484 13.98 -22.05 -4.89
C GLN A 484 12.71 -21.28 -4.59
N LEU A 485 12.25 -20.50 -5.58
CA LEU A 485 10.96 -19.83 -5.49
C LEU A 485 9.86 -20.89 -5.65
N VAL A 486 8.98 -21.00 -4.67
CA VAL A 486 7.79 -21.87 -4.71
C VAL A 486 6.55 -21.06 -4.39
N ASP A 487 5.40 -21.48 -4.91
CA ASP A 487 4.10 -20.79 -4.78
C ASP A 487 4.15 -19.30 -5.21
N GLY A 488 5.10 -18.92 -6.06
CA GLY A 488 5.29 -17.55 -6.54
C GLY A 488 5.79 -16.55 -5.49
N PHE A 489 5.98 -16.95 -4.23
CA PHE A 489 6.42 -16.03 -3.18
C PHE A 489 7.31 -16.65 -2.09
N ALA A 490 7.27 -17.95 -1.89
CA ALA A 490 7.87 -18.64 -0.75
C ALA A 490 9.27 -19.21 -1.07
N ASN A 491 10.02 -19.53 -0.01
CA ASN A 491 11.31 -20.19 -0.11
C ASN A 491 11.15 -21.69 0.02
N GLY A 492 11.58 -22.49 -0.96
CA GLY A 492 11.47 -23.93 -0.96
C GLY A 492 12.80 -24.65 -1.14
N TRP A 493 12.90 -25.85 -0.53
CA TRP A 493 14.02 -26.77 -0.70
C TRP A 493 13.48 -28.16 -0.90
N PHE A 494 13.86 -28.80 -1.99
CA PHE A 494 13.48 -30.19 -2.25
C PHE A 494 14.37 -31.14 -1.44
N VAL A 495 13.77 -32.02 -0.65
CA VAL A 495 14.44 -33.00 0.19
C VAL A 495 14.21 -34.38 -0.41
N ASP A 496 15.23 -34.89 -1.11
CA ASP A 496 15.17 -36.14 -1.86
C ASP A 496 15.69 -37.38 -1.06
N SER A 497 16.42 -37.12 0.02
CA SER A 497 17.05 -38.18 0.80
C SER A 497 16.19 -38.57 2.01
N LEU A 498 15.71 -39.80 2.00
CA LEU A 498 15.00 -40.42 3.14
C LEU A 498 15.99 -40.85 4.22
N GLU A 499 16.31 -39.95 5.13
CA GLU A 499 16.88 -40.35 6.41
C GLU A 499 15.71 -40.82 7.30
N THR A 500 15.78 -42.09 7.76
CA THR A 500 14.80 -42.65 8.66
C THR A 500 14.95 -42.06 10.06
N GLY A 501 13.92 -41.43 10.58
CA GLY A 501 13.90 -40.83 11.91
C GLY A 501 13.53 -39.32 11.88
N THR A 502 13.76 -38.66 12.98
CA THR A 502 13.50 -37.24 13.11
C THR A 502 14.61 -36.41 12.42
N LEU A 503 14.21 -35.48 11.57
CA LEU A 503 15.11 -34.54 10.91
C LEU A 503 15.16 -33.25 11.72
N GLU A 504 16.36 -32.82 12.12
CA GLU A 504 16.58 -31.53 12.74
C GLU A 504 16.79 -30.48 11.63
N VAL A 505 15.90 -29.49 11.55
CA VAL A 505 15.91 -28.45 10.53
C VAL A 505 16.24 -27.10 11.16
N SER A 506 17.23 -26.40 10.61
CA SER A 506 17.62 -25.06 11.06
C SER A 506 17.66 -24.11 9.88
N PHE A 507 16.78 -23.10 9.90
CA PHE A 507 16.77 -21.98 8.97
C PHE A 507 17.53 -20.79 9.57
N LYS A 508 18.35 -20.13 8.77
CA LYS A 508 19.08 -18.91 9.16
C LYS A 508 19.11 -17.92 8.03
N TRP A 509 18.81 -16.68 8.35
CA TRP A 509 18.98 -15.58 7.40
C TRP A 509 20.41 -15.03 7.50
N GLU A 510 21.25 -15.41 6.54
CA GLU A 510 22.68 -15.11 6.56
C GLU A 510 23.04 -13.61 6.62
N PRO A 511 22.34 -12.68 5.95
CA PRO A 511 22.65 -11.25 6.03
C PRO A 511 22.62 -10.67 7.45
N GLN A 512 21.95 -11.34 8.40
CA GLN A 512 21.93 -10.94 9.81
C GLN A 512 23.33 -10.85 10.43
N LYS A 513 24.26 -11.68 10.01
CA LYS A 513 25.67 -11.64 10.48
C LYS A 513 26.30 -10.26 10.20
N ASN A 514 26.06 -9.73 8.99
CA ASN A 514 26.60 -8.43 8.57
C ASN A 514 25.97 -7.29 9.40
N ILE A 515 24.69 -7.40 9.74
CA ILE A 515 23.99 -6.43 10.59
C ILE A 515 24.62 -6.42 12.00
N TRP A 516 24.90 -7.59 12.58
CA TRP A 516 25.56 -7.66 13.89
C TRP A 516 26.97 -7.06 13.87
N VAL A 517 27.73 -7.30 12.80
CA VAL A 517 29.07 -6.69 12.62
C VAL A 517 28.93 -5.16 12.56
N ALA A 518 27.99 -4.64 11.77
CA ALA A 518 27.77 -3.19 11.64
C ALA A 518 27.34 -2.56 12.99
N LEU A 519 26.43 -3.22 13.70
CA LEU A 519 26.01 -2.77 15.04
C LEU A 519 27.15 -2.78 16.07
N SER A 520 28.01 -3.80 16.00
CA SER A 520 29.20 -3.89 16.87
C SER A 520 30.18 -2.75 16.61
N ILE A 521 30.43 -2.43 15.33
CA ILE A 521 31.26 -1.28 14.95
C ILE A 521 30.65 0.03 15.47
N SER A 522 29.34 0.20 15.34
CA SER A 522 28.61 1.37 15.84
C SER A 522 28.72 1.49 17.37
N LEU A 523 28.54 0.38 18.09
CA LEU A 523 28.67 0.35 19.54
C LEU A 523 30.09 0.74 19.99
N VAL A 524 31.11 0.20 19.35
CA VAL A 524 32.52 0.58 19.60
C VAL A 524 32.73 2.07 19.35
N GLY A 525 32.18 2.62 18.28
CA GLY A 525 32.20 4.05 17.99
C GLY A 525 31.58 4.90 19.11
N ILE A 526 30.40 4.49 19.58
CA ILE A 526 29.72 5.15 20.72
C ILE A 526 30.57 5.09 21.97
N LEU A 527 31.15 3.94 22.32
CA LEU A 527 32.00 3.79 23.51
C LEU A 527 33.26 4.65 23.42
N ILE A 528 33.87 4.77 22.26
CA ILE A 528 35.00 5.67 22.01
C ILE A 528 34.59 7.13 22.25
N CYS A 529 33.45 7.56 21.70
CA CYS A 529 32.92 8.90 21.89
C CYS A 529 32.65 9.21 23.39
N LEU A 530 31.99 8.29 24.06
CA LEU A 530 31.73 8.42 25.52
C LEU A 530 33.02 8.48 26.33
N TYR A 531 34.00 7.64 26.00
CA TYR A 531 35.32 7.66 26.63
C TYR A 531 36.03 9.00 26.41
N LEU A 532 36.00 9.56 25.22
CA LEU A 532 36.59 10.86 24.89
C LEU A 532 35.92 11.99 25.70
N ILE A 533 34.59 11.99 25.76
CA ILE A 533 33.82 12.96 26.58
C ILE A 533 34.15 12.81 28.06
N TYR A 534 34.20 11.60 28.59
CA TYR A 534 34.57 11.33 29.99
C TYR A 534 36.00 11.83 30.29
N ARG A 535 36.93 11.51 29.41
CA ARG A 535 38.34 11.95 29.52
C ARG A 535 38.46 13.47 29.51
N GLU A 536 37.71 14.14 28.65
CA GLU A 536 37.71 15.61 28.60
C GLU A 536 37.12 16.23 29.87
N ARG A 537 35.99 15.69 30.34
CA ARG A 537 35.38 16.15 31.63
C ARG A 537 36.34 15.97 32.81
N ARG A 538 37.03 14.85 32.90
CA ARG A 538 38.00 14.59 33.95
C ARG A 538 39.21 15.52 33.87
N GLN A 539 39.65 15.89 32.68
CA GLN A 539 40.72 16.88 32.49
C GLN A 539 40.26 18.31 32.88
N LYS A 540 39.03 18.66 32.59
CA LYS A 540 38.44 19.96 32.97
C LYS A 540 38.28 20.08 34.48
N SER A 541 37.87 19.04 35.18
CA SER A 541 37.73 19.04 36.65
C SER A 541 39.06 19.23 37.41
N LEU A 542 40.16 18.79 36.80
CA LEU A 542 41.53 19.01 37.35
C LEU A 542 42.09 20.40 37.03
N LYS A 543 41.51 21.13 36.02
CA LYS A 543 41.96 22.49 35.65
C LYS A 543 41.14 23.63 36.27
N LEU A 544 40.03 23.33 36.94
CA LEU A 544 39.15 24.37 37.52
C LEU A 544 39.72 25.01 38.80
N CYS A 545 40.92 24.64 39.23
CA CYS A 545 41.54 25.20 40.41
C CYS A 545 42.60 26.29 40.19
N LEU A 546 42.98 26.60 38.95
CA LEU A 546 43.96 27.68 38.68
C LEU A 546 43.81 28.23 37.26
N ASP A 547 43.58 29.52 37.21
CA ASP A 547 43.70 30.50 36.12
C ASP A 547 42.43 31.10 35.55
N THR A 548 42.35 32.43 35.70
CA THR A 548 41.46 33.33 34.98
C THR A 548 41.50 33.09 33.46
N PRO A 549 40.36 33.13 32.79
CA PRO A 549 40.31 32.89 31.36
C PRO A 549 40.88 34.10 30.60
N THR A 550 42.15 34.07 30.28
CA THR A 550 42.65 34.84 29.14
C THR A 550 42.07 34.22 27.88
N LEU A 551 41.34 35.00 27.09
CA LEU A 551 40.87 34.66 25.76
C LEU A 551 42.07 34.25 24.88
N HIS A 552 42.48 33.01 25.01
CA HIS A 552 43.54 32.44 24.17
C HIS A 552 42.95 32.15 22.81
N ASN A 553 43.40 32.90 21.83
CA ASN A 553 43.08 32.62 20.43
C ASN A 553 43.57 31.19 20.10
N PRO A 554 42.70 30.18 19.97
CA PRO A 554 43.13 28.80 19.81
C PRO A 554 43.85 28.57 18.45
N ARG A 555 43.83 29.57 17.58
CA ARG A 555 44.53 29.54 16.28
C ARG A 555 46.00 29.91 16.35
N ALA A 556 46.46 30.61 17.38
CA ALA A 556 47.83 31.15 17.42
C ALA A 556 48.90 30.15 17.91
N SER A 557 48.53 28.91 18.32
CA SER A 557 49.44 27.98 18.97
C SER A 557 49.56 26.60 18.33
N LEU A 558 49.02 26.43 17.09
CA LEU A 558 49.05 25.13 16.44
C LEU A 558 50.34 24.90 15.68
N TYR A 559 50.89 23.68 15.83
CA TYR A 559 52.10 23.20 15.22
C TYR A 559 51.82 22.62 13.84
N GLU A 560 52.65 22.92 12.84
CA GLU A 560 52.58 22.27 11.52
C GLU A 560 53.11 20.83 11.65
N LEU A 561 52.33 19.88 11.16
CA LEU A 561 52.69 18.46 11.18
C LEU A 561 53.80 18.16 10.24
N SER A 562 54.71 17.23 10.59
CA SER A 562 55.73 16.73 9.68
C SER A 562 55.10 16.01 8.48
N HIS A 563 55.87 15.82 7.43
CA HIS A 563 55.42 15.11 6.24
C HIS A 563 54.78 13.75 6.56
N LYS A 564 55.42 12.97 7.43
CA LYS A 564 54.96 11.62 7.78
C LYS A 564 53.67 11.66 8.58
N GLU A 565 53.58 12.56 9.58
CA GLU A 565 52.39 12.71 10.43
C GLU A 565 51.16 13.24 9.63
N ALA A 566 51.40 14.24 8.78
CA ALA A 566 50.35 14.78 7.90
C ALA A 566 49.85 13.72 6.89
N LEU A 567 50.75 12.96 6.29
CA LEU A 567 50.40 11.90 5.35
C LEU A 567 49.61 10.79 6.02
N MET A 568 50.05 10.32 7.20
CA MET A 568 49.36 9.26 7.92
C MET A 568 47.93 9.71 8.35
N THR A 569 47.79 10.93 8.87
CA THR A 569 46.50 11.46 9.29
C THR A 569 45.56 11.64 8.10
N SER A 570 46.05 12.17 6.97
CA SER A 570 45.28 12.39 5.76
C SER A 570 44.84 11.07 5.10
N LEU A 571 45.72 10.07 5.07
CA LEU A 571 45.45 8.76 4.51
C LEU A 571 44.38 8.01 5.30
N LEU A 572 44.46 8.03 6.65
CA LEU A 572 43.44 7.41 7.51
C LEU A 572 42.07 8.05 7.35
N LEU A 573 42.02 9.38 7.33
CA LEU A 573 40.75 10.10 7.14
C LEU A 573 40.20 9.95 5.72
N GLY A 574 41.09 9.89 4.73
CA GLY A 574 40.69 9.65 3.34
C GLY A 574 40.13 8.24 3.11
N LEU A 575 40.80 7.22 3.68
CA LEU A 575 40.29 5.84 3.62
C LEU A 575 38.95 5.71 4.33
N PHE A 576 38.82 6.34 5.49
CA PHE A 576 37.53 6.38 6.19
C PHE A 576 36.44 7.08 5.38
N GLY A 577 36.77 8.21 4.75
CA GLY A 577 35.85 8.94 3.89
C GLY A 577 35.45 8.15 2.64
N ALA A 578 36.38 7.39 2.03
CA ALA A 578 36.10 6.51 0.92
C ALA A 578 35.18 5.35 1.32
N PHE A 579 35.37 4.81 2.51
CA PHE A 579 34.54 3.73 3.04
C PHE A 579 33.13 4.19 3.38
N VAL A 580 32.97 5.37 3.99
CA VAL A 580 31.66 5.87 4.46
C VAL A 580 30.84 6.49 3.33
N SER A 581 31.48 6.98 2.27
CA SER A 581 30.77 7.68 1.18
C SER A 581 31.13 7.08 -0.19
N ASN A 582 32.23 7.55 -0.78
CA ASN A 582 32.75 7.04 -2.05
C ASN A 582 34.24 7.43 -2.20
N PRO A 583 34.98 6.82 -3.17
CA PRO A 583 36.40 7.09 -3.36
C PRO A 583 36.74 8.58 -3.63
N LEU A 584 35.85 9.30 -4.29
CA LEU A 584 36.04 10.73 -4.63
C LEU A 584 36.00 11.60 -3.39
N VAL A 585 35.01 11.38 -2.50
CA VAL A 585 34.92 12.05 -1.19
C VAL A 585 36.13 11.72 -0.35
N GLY A 586 36.56 10.46 -0.32
CA GLY A 586 37.76 10.04 0.38
C GLY A 586 39.04 10.76 -0.11
N ALA A 587 39.22 10.87 -1.41
CA ALA A 587 40.33 11.59 -2.02
C ALA A 587 40.32 13.08 -1.69
N LEU A 588 39.15 13.73 -1.72
CA LEU A 588 39.01 15.13 -1.34
C LEU A 588 39.36 15.36 0.14
N VAL A 589 38.82 14.52 1.04
CA VAL A 589 39.12 14.58 2.47
C VAL A 589 40.62 14.40 2.70
N ALA A 590 41.25 13.41 2.08
CA ALA A 590 42.70 13.19 2.20
C ALA A 590 43.51 14.41 1.73
N CYS A 591 43.20 14.94 0.55
CA CYS A 591 43.90 16.08 -0.03
C CYS A 591 43.78 17.35 0.82
N LEU A 592 42.55 17.70 1.20
CA LEU A 592 42.28 18.90 2.02
C LEU A 592 42.90 18.78 3.41
N THR A 593 42.84 17.60 4.02
CA THR A 593 43.47 17.34 5.31
C THR A 593 44.97 17.47 5.22
N TRP A 594 45.60 16.89 4.20
CA TRP A 594 47.05 16.97 4.01
C TRP A 594 47.55 18.41 3.81
N ILE A 595 46.88 19.17 2.93
CA ILE A 595 47.18 20.59 2.67
C ILE A 595 47.04 21.41 3.98
N SER A 596 46.00 21.18 4.73
CA SER A 596 45.66 21.93 5.95
C SER A 596 46.58 21.56 7.13
N ALA A 597 47.01 20.30 7.20
CA ALA A 597 47.94 19.82 8.23
C ALA A 597 49.38 20.33 8.02
N ARG A 598 49.74 20.62 6.78
CA ARG A 598 51.09 21.10 6.37
C ARG A 598 51.24 22.62 6.38
N ASN A 599 50.12 23.33 6.27
CA ASN A 599 50.16 24.81 6.21
C ASN A 599 49.04 25.40 7.03
N PHE A 600 49.41 26.00 8.15
CA PHE A 600 48.42 26.58 9.08
C PHE A 600 47.49 27.64 8.43
N ARG A 601 48.02 28.45 7.53
CA ARG A 601 47.18 29.45 6.82
C ARG A 601 46.08 28.80 5.95
N LYS A 602 46.38 27.61 5.39
CA LYS A 602 45.45 26.85 4.54
C LYS A 602 44.42 26.04 5.33
N ARG A 603 44.60 25.95 6.65
CA ARG A 603 43.62 25.26 7.53
C ARG A 603 42.24 25.91 7.49
N ILE A 604 42.16 27.20 7.10
CA ILE A 604 40.90 27.88 6.87
C ILE A 604 40.01 27.13 5.85
N LEU A 605 40.60 26.32 4.98
CA LEU A 605 39.85 25.49 4.04
C LEU A 605 38.96 24.46 4.75
N LEU A 606 39.44 23.85 5.85
CA LEU A 606 38.63 22.88 6.61
C LEU A 606 37.48 23.51 7.39
N THR A 607 37.48 24.82 7.58
CA THR A 607 36.38 25.56 8.23
C THR A 607 35.48 26.28 7.23
N LEU A 608 36.03 26.80 6.15
CA LEU A 608 35.28 27.59 5.17
C LEU A 608 34.55 26.70 4.14
N LEU A 609 35.18 25.64 3.68
CA LEU A 609 34.55 24.71 2.72
C LEU A 609 33.31 24.01 3.27
N PRO A 610 33.24 23.55 4.53
CA PRO A 610 31.99 23.05 5.11
C PRO A 610 30.85 24.07 5.10
N VAL A 611 31.14 25.35 5.43
CA VAL A 611 30.10 26.41 5.42
C VAL A 611 29.62 26.68 3.98
N LEU A 612 30.56 26.80 3.04
CA LEU A 612 30.21 26.99 1.62
C LEU A 612 29.44 25.78 1.08
N GLY A 613 29.90 24.56 1.39
CA GLY A 613 29.22 23.33 1.00
C GLY A 613 27.80 23.25 1.55
N TYR A 614 27.60 23.66 2.80
CA TYR A 614 26.26 23.75 3.40
C TYR A 614 25.37 24.76 2.66
N CYS A 615 25.88 25.96 2.40
CA CYS A 615 25.12 26.97 1.64
C CYS A 615 24.76 26.48 0.23
N VAL A 616 25.70 25.84 -0.46
CA VAL A 616 25.46 25.25 -1.80
C VAL A 616 24.41 24.15 -1.73
N GLY A 617 24.50 23.26 -0.73
CA GLY A 617 23.53 22.19 -0.52
C GLY A 617 22.11 22.73 -0.28
N VAL A 618 21.99 23.72 0.62
CA VAL A 618 20.70 24.39 0.89
C VAL A 618 20.15 25.07 -0.36
N ALA A 619 21.00 25.83 -1.07
CA ALA A 619 20.59 26.51 -2.30
C ALA A 619 20.13 25.51 -3.38
N TYR A 620 20.81 24.36 -3.49
CA TYR A 620 20.43 23.29 -4.42
C TYR A 620 19.08 22.65 -4.04
N ILE A 621 18.85 22.37 -2.75
CA ILE A 621 17.54 21.85 -2.28
C ILE A 621 16.43 22.86 -2.56
N ILE A 622 16.66 24.16 -2.28
CA ILE A 622 15.68 25.22 -2.59
C ILE A 622 15.42 25.28 -4.10
N PHE A 623 16.48 25.21 -4.91
CA PHE A 623 16.34 25.17 -6.37
C PHE A 623 15.50 23.97 -6.85
N LEU A 624 15.74 22.77 -6.29
CA LEU A 624 14.94 21.60 -6.61
C LEU A 624 13.47 21.79 -6.19
N GLN A 625 13.25 22.38 -5.01
CA GLN A 625 11.89 22.65 -4.52
C GLN A 625 11.14 23.63 -5.41
N ILE A 626 11.80 24.68 -5.86
CA ILE A 626 11.20 25.66 -6.79
C ILE A 626 10.96 25.04 -8.18
N LYS A 627 11.87 24.20 -8.65
CA LYS A 627 11.78 23.58 -9.98
C LYS A 627 10.69 22.50 -10.04
N TRP A 628 10.53 21.71 -8.98
CA TRP A 628 9.74 20.49 -8.98
C TRP A 628 8.51 20.56 -8.07
N GLU A 629 8.36 21.64 -7.29
CA GLU A 629 7.22 21.86 -6.38
C GLU A 629 6.88 20.64 -5.50
N TYR A 630 7.92 19.99 -4.94
CA TYR A 630 7.73 18.80 -4.10
C TYR A 630 6.83 19.09 -2.91
N GLU A 631 5.82 18.25 -2.73
CA GLU A 631 4.98 18.32 -1.54
C GLU A 631 5.73 17.82 -0.29
N PRO A 632 5.43 18.38 0.90
CA PRO A 632 6.02 17.96 2.16
C PRO A 632 5.44 16.61 2.61
N ALA A 633 5.81 15.52 1.92
CA ALA A 633 5.42 14.15 2.22
C ALA A 633 6.54 13.41 2.96
N PHE A 634 6.23 12.23 3.52
CA PHE A 634 7.21 11.36 4.18
C PHE A 634 8.41 11.02 3.29
N SER A 635 8.22 10.93 1.98
CA SER A 635 9.26 10.71 0.97
C SER A 635 10.11 11.93 0.64
N TRP A 636 9.74 13.14 1.13
CA TRP A 636 10.44 14.40 0.84
C TRP A 636 11.97 14.33 1.05
N PRO A 637 12.51 13.71 2.11
CA PRO A 637 13.96 13.60 2.27
C PRO A 637 14.66 12.79 1.17
N SER A 638 13.97 11.88 0.49
CA SER A 638 14.56 11.05 -0.59
C SER A 638 14.89 11.88 -1.84
N TRP A 639 14.20 13.00 -2.09
CA TRP A 639 14.45 13.93 -3.17
C TRP A 639 15.78 14.66 -3.04
N GLY A 640 16.26 14.83 -1.80
CA GLY A 640 17.56 15.40 -1.48
C GLY A 640 18.73 14.41 -1.53
N ARG A 641 18.55 13.18 -2.00
CA ARG A 641 19.57 12.13 -1.99
C ARG A 641 20.87 12.54 -2.68
N SER A 642 20.81 13.36 -3.73
CA SER A 642 21.97 13.89 -4.45
C SER A 642 22.91 14.75 -3.57
N VAL A 643 22.41 15.37 -2.49
CA VAL A 643 23.23 16.16 -1.54
C VAL A 643 23.78 15.34 -0.39
N HIS A 644 23.44 14.06 -0.27
CA HIS A 644 23.90 13.20 0.81
C HIS A 644 25.43 13.09 0.88
N HIS A 645 26.07 12.87 -0.27
CA HIS A 645 27.53 12.81 -0.33
C HIS A 645 28.21 14.14 -0.01
N LEU A 646 27.57 15.26 -0.36
CA LEU A 646 28.03 16.59 0.05
C LEU A 646 27.91 16.79 1.57
N GLY A 647 26.79 16.34 2.18
CA GLY A 647 26.60 16.35 3.61
C GLY A 647 27.66 15.53 4.35
N LEU A 648 27.95 14.31 3.86
CA LEU A 648 29.02 13.48 4.42
C LEU A 648 30.41 14.14 4.28
N LEU A 649 30.71 14.75 3.13
CA LEU A 649 31.94 15.51 2.92
C LEU A 649 32.09 16.65 3.96
N ILE A 650 31.01 17.41 4.20
CA ILE A 650 30.98 18.49 5.18
C ILE A 650 31.33 17.96 6.58
N VAL A 651 30.65 16.90 7.02
CA VAL A 651 30.88 16.28 8.34
C VAL A 651 32.31 15.77 8.46
N LEU A 652 32.83 15.12 7.43
CA LEU A 652 34.20 14.60 7.42
C LEU A 652 35.26 15.72 7.45
N LEU A 653 35.04 16.84 6.78
CA LEU A 653 35.95 17.99 6.84
C LEU A 653 35.95 18.68 8.23
N ILE A 654 34.78 18.77 8.88
CA ILE A 654 34.71 19.28 10.25
C ILE A 654 35.45 18.33 11.21
N ALA A 655 35.23 17.01 11.08
CA ALA A 655 35.96 16.02 11.85
C ALA A 655 37.47 16.08 11.61
N ALA A 656 37.91 16.27 10.36
CA ALA A 656 39.30 16.42 9.98
C ALA A 656 39.93 17.65 10.64
N ASP A 657 39.24 18.80 10.71
CA ASP A 657 39.74 19.99 11.41
C ASP A 657 39.99 19.72 12.89
N VAL A 658 39.05 19.05 13.55
CA VAL A 658 39.19 18.67 14.97
C VAL A 658 40.36 17.71 15.20
N ILE A 659 40.47 16.67 14.35
CA ILE A 659 41.54 15.66 14.46
C ILE A 659 42.91 16.28 14.21
N VAL A 660 43.07 17.07 13.13
CA VAL A 660 44.31 17.79 12.85
C VAL A 660 44.71 18.69 14.03
N ALA A 661 43.76 19.37 14.66
CA ALA A 661 44.03 20.18 15.87
C ALA A 661 44.57 19.34 17.00
N GLN A 662 43.93 18.24 17.33
CA GLN A 662 44.32 17.37 18.44
C GLN A 662 45.67 16.69 18.19
N VAL A 663 45.91 16.20 16.99
CA VAL A 663 47.17 15.60 16.62
C VAL A 663 48.30 16.62 16.68
N SER A 664 48.12 17.83 16.15
CA SER A 664 49.09 18.94 16.25
C SER A 664 49.44 19.29 17.70
N GLU A 665 48.43 19.38 18.59
CA GLU A 665 48.68 19.67 19.99
C GLU A 665 49.42 18.55 20.74
N ARG A 666 49.11 17.27 20.41
CA ARG A 666 49.77 16.11 21.00
C ARG A 666 51.27 16.08 20.65
N PHE A 667 51.63 16.29 19.41
CA PHE A 667 53.03 16.31 18.97
C PHE A 667 53.80 17.50 19.51
N ARG A 668 53.16 18.68 19.62
CA ARG A 668 53.74 19.84 20.30
C ARG A 668 54.10 19.55 21.74
N ARG A 669 53.23 18.86 22.49
CA ARG A 669 53.51 18.48 23.90
C ARG A 669 54.63 17.46 24.00
N GLN A 670 54.75 16.52 23.07
CA GLN A 670 55.81 15.54 23.04
C GLN A 670 57.19 16.17 22.74
N ARG A 671 57.27 17.11 21.81
CA ARG A 671 58.53 17.84 21.50
C ARG A 671 58.99 18.70 22.67
N LYS A 672 58.07 19.45 23.29
CA LYS A 672 58.43 20.23 24.50
C LYS A 672 58.91 19.38 25.67
N LYS A 673 58.50 18.13 25.78
CA LYS A 673 59.03 17.18 26.77
C LYS A 673 60.44 16.65 26.38
N GLY A 674 60.69 16.48 25.10
CA GLY A 674 61.99 16.05 24.58
C GLY A 674 63.06 17.15 24.53
N GLU A 675 62.66 18.45 24.53
CA GLU A 675 63.58 19.59 24.63
C GLU A 675 63.85 19.97 26.08
N ALA A 676 63.11 19.40 27.06
CA ALA A 676 63.29 19.61 28.51
C ALA A 676 64.03 18.45 29.21
N LEU A 677 64.46 17.42 28.49
CA LEU A 677 65.36 16.32 28.83
C LEU A 677 66.70 16.50 28.15
#